data_cff8c902734ddf04d06833182a95ee9a
#
_entry.id   cff8c902734ddf04d06833182a95ee9a
#
_cell.length_a   1.000
_cell.length_b   1.000
_cell.length_c   1.000
_cell.angle_alpha   90.00
_cell.angle_beta   90.00
_cell.angle_gamma   90.00
#
_symmetry.space_group_name_H-M   'P 1'
#
loop_
_entity.id
_entity.type
_entity.pdbx_description
1 polymer ?
#
loop_
_entity_poly.entity_id
_entity_poly.type
_entity_poly.pdbx_seq_one_letter_code
_entity_poly.pdbx_strand_id
1 'polypeptide(L)'
;MLKSVLACGAAFIAMSTAIATPACAQTAAPVAATEANPVDANGPALAPEDAKSDIIVTGSTRAQRRFDASYAINVVSQADIEKIAPVNFADLIGQLPGFQTEITGGEVQNIYRIRGLPNDGGFVSFQQDGLPLFHENDGVFFRGDAILKPDLMTERVEVVRGGPAPVYASYSGAIVNAIEVTGRDEVRGKAQVTVGDTGLYRADIVQSGPLGGKTYYAVGGFVRYHDGYRDNGFPNDKGGQFRANIKHDLDNGSLRLSVNYVNDHNVFYLPIPTADPRNPAVSLDRYIDYFSGTMNSPALRSVNLRYRDGAGVVQNESSDLADGRHMRMINIGTQYDADLDGWLVSAKAGFTMGKLDFNAFYSTTNPVDANSFASGYRERTTTAFGPVASLGYVLAGTSTVYDPYAASGLVVQGQYRDIHSKFYSNQINLSVAKKFETGFGSHDLKLGVYGSLYGEDSRTIYQNYLIEVAGKPRTLDLIAYNAAGTRIGSVTDNGVLNYAATLTGGNSDAKMIAVFANDTWEILPGLRFDAGVRHERYSYKGYAALTGPANLGNAGTLADDTTRAFTGNIINQTGKPHVTNWTAGANYDFNRHIGVYGRASHLETPPSVQTVMSINPTILTTIADQYEAGLKLAAGRSYLYVTGFYTNFDPLNASFLAFDPSTGRNDVNIPFIGEAQVKGIEFDGSLALTSWFSLNGALTISDPKYKNFQSSTGADPVQAEGKQIVRQPKIYGNIRPSFDFDLGDNAVSIYGRYTYMGKRFVDLYNNTALPAYGTTGAGVTVRHGTWQVQVVGDNLFNAHGLTEGNTRTDQLSGQGSSEAIYGRPIFGRNVRLVVGKSW
;
A
#
# COMPACT_ATOMS: atom_id res chain seq x y z
N MET A 1 -20.99 -14.58 -17.84
CA MET A 1 -20.29 -13.60 -16.99
C MET A 1 -20.55 -12.15 -17.40
N LEU A 2 -20.45 -11.80 -18.66
CA LEU A 2 -20.80 -10.44 -19.13
C LEU A 2 -22.25 -10.01 -18.78
N LYS A 3 -23.19 -10.96 -18.79
CA LYS A 3 -24.59 -10.68 -18.39
C LYS A 3 -24.80 -10.38 -16.90
N SER A 4 -23.95 -10.87 -16.01
CA SER A 4 -24.05 -10.59 -14.57
C SER A 4 -23.40 -9.24 -14.19
N VAL A 5 -22.34 -8.83 -14.87
CA VAL A 5 -21.72 -7.52 -14.66
C VAL A 5 -22.60 -6.41 -15.24
N LEU A 6 -23.21 -6.63 -16.41
CA LEU A 6 -24.18 -5.70 -16.99
C LEU A 6 -25.47 -5.60 -16.15
N ALA A 7 -25.90 -6.68 -15.49
CA ALA A 7 -27.04 -6.65 -14.58
C ALA A 7 -26.76 -5.86 -13.29
N CYS A 8 -25.53 -5.94 -12.74
CA CYS A 8 -25.12 -5.10 -11.61
C CYS A 8 -24.96 -3.62 -12.00
N GLY A 9 -24.42 -3.33 -13.19
CA GLY A 9 -24.33 -1.95 -13.71
C GLY A 9 -25.71 -1.36 -14.01
N ALA A 10 -26.64 -2.16 -14.55
CA ALA A 10 -28.00 -1.72 -14.83
C ALA A 10 -28.83 -1.52 -13.54
N ALA A 11 -28.59 -2.30 -12.50
CA ALA A 11 -29.23 -2.10 -11.20
C ALA A 11 -28.78 -0.79 -10.51
N PHE A 12 -27.51 -0.42 -10.66
CA PHE A 12 -27.00 0.86 -10.15
C PHE A 12 -27.56 2.07 -10.93
N ILE A 13 -27.70 1.95 -12.25
CA ILE A 13 -28.30 3.00 -13.10
C ILE A 13 -29.81 3.10 -12.86
N ALA A 14 -30.49 1.96 -12.62
CA ALA A 14 -31.92 1.96 -12.28
C ALA A 14 -32.22 2.56 -10.91
N MET A 15 -31.31 2.43 -9.93
CA MET A 15 -31.45 3.07 -8.63
C MET A 15 -31.30 4.60 -8.68
N SER A 16 -30.48 5.12 -9.61
CA SER A 16 -30.31 6.57 -9.80
C SER A 16 -31.52 7.24 -10.47
N THR A 17 -32.31 6.50 -11.27
CA THR A 17 -33.52 7.03 -11.93
C THR A 17 -34.77 6.98 -11.02
N ALA A 18 -34.78 6.14 -9.99
CA ALA A 18 -35.92 6.01 -9.07
C ALA A 18 -35.96 7.10 -7.97
N ILE A 19 -34.86 7.87 -7.77
CA ILE A 19 -34.75 8.92 -6.74
C ILE A 19 -35.06 10.33 -7.29
N ALA A 20 -35.25 10.47 -8.60
CA ALA A 20 -35.57 11.74 -9.26
C ALA A 20 -37.08 11.91 -9.49
N THR A 21 -37.89 11.96 -8.44
CA THR A 21 -39.21 12.58 -8.50
C THR A 21 -39.10 14.03 -8.07
N PRO A 22 -39.57 14.99 -8.90
CA PRO A 22 -39.49 16.41 -8.53
C PRO A 22 -40.50 16.71 -7.42
N ALA A 23 -39.97 17.07 -6.24
CA ALA A 23 -40.78 17.75 -5.25
C ALA A 23 -41.08 19.18 -5.76
N CYS A 24 -42.36 19.53 -5.83
CA CYS A 24 -42.82 20.87 -6.22
C CYS A 24 -42.13 21.95 -5.38
N ALA A 25 -41.53 22.90 -6.06
CA ALA A 25 -40.95 24.11 -5.48
C ALA A 25 -42.06 25.01 -4.96
N GLN A 26 -42.13 25.24 -3.66
CA GLN A 26 -42.76 26.44 -3.11
C GLN A 26 -41.68 27.52 -2.98
N THR A 27 -41.92 28.62 -3.70
CA THR A 27 -41.12 29.82 -3.66
C THR A 27 -41.19 30.47 -2.28
N ALA A 28 -40.12 30.42 -1.53
CA ALA A 28 -39.88 31.29 -0.39
C ALA A 28 -38.85 32.37 -0.72
N ALA A 29 -39.15 33.62 -0.37
CA ALA A 29 -38.32 34.77 -0.64
C ALA A 29 -36.94 34.69 0.02
N PRO A 30 -35.93 35.36 -0.53
CA PRO A 30 -34.56 35.25 -0.06
C PRO A 30 -34.36 35.90 1.30
N VAL A 31 -34.01 35.16 2.31
CA VAL A 31 -33.43 35.65 3.55
C VAL A 31 -31.92 35.77 3.32
N ALA A 32 -31.38 36.96 3.53
CA ALA A 32 -29.96 37.26 3.40
C ALA A 32 -29.13 36.33 4.27
N ALA A 33 -28.25 35.55 3.66
CA ALA A 33 -27.23 34.78 4.33
C ALA A 33 -26.22 35.71 5.02
N THR A 34 -26.11 35.59 6.33
CA THR A 34 -25.03 36.22 7.08
C THR A 34 -23.76 35.42 6.79
N GLU A 35 -22.88 35.99 5.99
CA GLU A 35 -21.57 35.45 5.68
C GLU A 35 -20.75 35.36 6.98
N ALA A 36 -20.27 34.14 7.28
CA ALA A 36 -19.20 33.98 8.25
C ALA A 36 -17.96 34.70 7.74
N ASN A 37 -17.45 35.68 8.53
CA ASN A 37 -16.32 36.53 8.18
C ASN A 37 -15.14 35.73 7.66
N PRO A 38 -14.66 35.99 6.43
CA PRO A 38 -13.36 35.49 6.00
C PRO A 38 -12.27 36.28 6.73
N VAL A 39 -11.25 35.58 7.16
CA VAL A 39 -9.97 36.14 7.60
C VAL A 39 -9.50 37.16 6.56
N ASP A 40 -9.10 38.37 7.02
CA ASP A 40 -8.68 39.51 6.21
C ASP A 40 -7.82 39.12 5.01
N ALA A 41 -8.41 39.19 3.84
CA ALA A 41 -7.77 38.93 2.57
C ALA A 41 -7.48 40.21 1.84
N ASN A 42 -6.35 40.86 2.14
CA ASN A 42 -5.76 41.86 1.29
C ASN A 42 -4.82 41.24 0.25
N GLY A 43 -5.37 40.42 -0.65
CA GLY A 43 -4.72 39.88 -1.83
C GLY A 43 -5.71 39.74 -2.98
N PRO A 44 -5.28 39.70 -4.27
CA PRO A 44 -6.20 39.42 -5.35
C PRO A 44 -6.90 38.11 -5.11
N ALA A 45 -8.23 38.11 -5.17
CA ALA A 45 -9.05 36.94 -4.95
C ALA A 45 -8.64 35.84 -5.93
N LEU A 46 -8.20 34.71 -5.39
CA LEU A 46 -8.06 33.44 -6.14
C LEU A 46 -9.46 33.03 -6.62
N ALA A 47 -9.55 32.42 -7.79
CA ALA A 47 -10.81 31.82 -8.22
C ALA A 47 -11.31 30.82 -7.15
N PRO A 48 -12.62 30.68 -6.89
CA PRO A 48 -13.16 29.93 -5.76
C PRO A 48 -12.71 28.45 -5.67
N GLU A 49 -12.34 27.83 -6.81
CA GLU A 49 -11.81 26.46 -6.86
C GLU A 49 -10.32 26.39 -6.48
N ASP A 50 -9.50 27.38 -6.89
CA ASP A 50 -8.07 27.42 -6.58
C ASP A 50 -7.82 27.71 -5.09
N ALA A 51 -8.71 28.48 -4.44
CA ALA A 51 -8.61 28.79 -3.01
C ALA A 51 -8.87 27.56 -2.11
N LYS A 52 -9.70 26.60 -2.53
CA LYS A 52 -10.00 25.38 -1.76
C LYS A 52 -8.87 24.35 -1.81
N SER A 53 -8.09 24.30 -2.89
CA SER A 53 -6.96 23.37 -3.03
C SER A 53 -5.74 23.76 -2.19
N ASP A 54 -5.68 24.98 -1.67
CA ASP A 54 -4.56 25.48 -0.85
C ASP A 54 -4.81 25.35 0.66
N ILE A 55 -6.03 24.99 1.08
CA ILE A 55 -6.37 24.84 2.50
C ILE A 55 -6.16 23.38 2.93
N ILE A 56 -5.39 23.21 4.00
CA ILE A 56 -5.06 21.91 4.61
C ILE A 56 -5.66 21.80 5.99
N VAL A 57 -6.00 20.56 6.38
CA VAL A 57 -6.50 20.23 7.72
C VAL A 57 -5.67 19.14 8.39
N THR A 58 -4.84 18.43 7.63
CA THR A 58 -4.02 17.32 8.13
C THR A 58 -2.72 17.85 8.73
N GLY A 59 -2.40 17.40 9.95
CA GLY A 59 -1.17 17.80 10.63
C GLY A 59 -1.19 19.22 11.20
N SER A 60 -2.36 19.82 11.36
CA SER A 60 -2.53 21.19 11.88
C SER A 60 -3.61 21.25 12.97
N THR A 61 -3.57 22.30 13.78
CA THR A 61 -4.58 22.58 14.80
C THR A 61 -5.90 23.03 14.18
N ARG A 62 -5.81 23.92 13.19
CA ARG A 62 -6.92 24.49 12.41
C ARG A 62 -6.65 24.35 10.93
N ALA A 63 -7.68 24.51 10.12
CA ALA A 63 -7.52 24.69 8.68
C ALA A 63 -6.61 25.89 8.41
N GLN A 64 -5.59 25.71 7.57
CA GLN A 64 -4.61 26.74 7.23
C GLN A 64 -4.20 26.63 5.77
N ARG A 65 -3.60 27.70 5.22
CA ARG A 65 -3.05 27.62 3.87
C ARG A 65 -1.79 26.74 3.87
N ARG A 66 -1.59 25.97 2.81
CA ARG A 66 -0.37 25.17 2.59
C ARG A 66 0.91 26.01 2.72
N PHE A 67 0.89 27.25 2.27
CA PHE A 67 2.01 28.19 2.36
C PHE A 67 2.39 28.53 3.81
N ASP A 68 1.42 28.56 4.72
CA ASP A 68 1.62 28.94 6.12
C ASP A 68 2.16 27.77 6.98
N ALA A 69 2.13 26.54 6.47
CA ALA A 69 2.58 25.37 7.21
C ALA A 69 4.11 25.35 7.36
N SER A 70 4.61 24.97 8.54
CA SER A 70 6.03 24.79 8.85
C SER A 70 6.56 23.39 8.47
N TYR A 71 5.91 22.71 7.52
CA TYR A 71 6.22 21.36 7.08
C TYR A 71 5.81 21.12 5.62
N ALA A 72 6.37 20.07 5.04
CA ALA A 72 6.07 19.67 3.68
C ALA A 72 4.72 18.92 3.59
N ILE A 73 3.78 19.49 2.85
CA ILE A 73 2.45 18.87 2.62
C ILE A 73 2.04 19.05 1.16
N ASN A 74 1.36 18.04 0.61
CA ASN A 74 0.72 18.09 -0.70
C ASN A 74 -0.78 17.92 -0.56
N VAL A 75 -1.52 18.58 -1.44
CA VAL A 75 -2.95 18.36 -1.66
C VAL A 75 -3.16 17.91 -3.08
N VAL A 76 -3.79 16.75 -3.26
CA VAL A 76 -4.18 16.23 -4.56
C VAL A 76 -5.70 16.30 -4.63
N SER A 77 -6.21 17.23 -5.43
CA SER A 77 -7.65 17.45 -5.58
C SER A 77 -8.32 16.30 -6.35
N GLN A 78 -9.65 16.18 -6.24
CA GLN A 78 -10.43 15.25 -7.06
C GLN A 78 -10.19 15.48 -8.56
N ALA A 79 -10.12 16.74 -8.99
CA ALA A 79 -9.83 17.09 -10.38
C ALA A 79 -8.45 16.59 -10.85
N ASP A 80 -7.43 16.66 -9.98
CA ASP A 80 -6.11 16.10 -10.26
C ASP A 80 -6.13 14.57 -10.33
N ILE A 81 -6.82 13.91 -9.41
CA ILE A 81 -6.99 12.45 -9.41
C ILE A 81 -7.66 12.01 -10.71
N GLU A 82 -8.72 12.69 -11.11
CA GLU A 82 -9.43 12.41 -12.37
C GLU A 82 -8.57 12.69 -13.61
N LYS A 83 -7.83 13.81 -13.63
CA LYS A 83 -6.96 14.17 -14.74
C LYS A 83 -5.86 13.14 -14.94
N ILE A 84 -5.25 12.68 -13.86
CA ILE A 84 -4.15 11.69 -13.87
C ILE A 84 -4.69 10.29 -14.13
N ALA A 85 -5.89 9.95 -13.64
CA ALA A 85 -6.49 8.63 -13.66
C ALA A 85 -5.47 7.52 -13.28
N PRO A 86 -4.91 7.53 -12.06
CA PRO A 86 -3.80 6.64 -11.68
C PRO A 86 -4.21 5.18 -11.76
N VAL A 87 -3.26 4.30 -12.06
CA VAL A 87 -3.50 2.84 -12.16
C VAL A 87 -3.89 2.23 -10.81
N ASN A 88 -3.34 2.76 -9.73
CA ASN A 88 -3.69 2.42 -8.34
C ASN A 88 -3.28 3.56 -7.40
N PHE A 89 -3.50 3.39 -6.10
CA PHE A 89 -3.20 4.44 -5.12
C PHE A 89 -1.69 4.73 -5.00
N ALA A 90 -0.83 3.73 -5.17
CA ALA A 90 0.62 3.93 -5.13
C ALA A 90 1.15 4.74 -6.32
N ASP A 91 0.52 4.63 -7.50
CA ASP A 91 0.84 5.51 -8.65
C ASP A 91 0.51 6.97 -8.35
N LEU A 92 -0.62 7.23 -7.68
CA LEU A 92 -0.98 8.58 -7.25
C LEU A 92 0.05 9.17 -6.27
N ILE A 93 0.36 8.44 -5.21
CA ILE A 93 1.28 8.89 -4.16
C ILE A 93 2.72 8.98 -4.67
N GLY A 94 3.12 8.10 -5.57
CA GLY A 94 4.46 8.11 -6.19
C GLY A 94 4.74 9.31 -7.09
N GLN A 95 3.72 10.12 -7.40
CA GLN A 95 3.90 11.38 -8.13
C GLN A 95 4.28 12.55 -7.21
N LEU A 96 4.27 12.33 -5.90
CA LEU A 96 4.63 13.35 -4.92
C LEU A 96 6.11 13.26 -4.56
N PRO A 97 6.79 14.37 -4.30
CA PRO A 97 8.20 14.34 -3.91
C PRO A 97 8.39 13.62 -2.57
N GLY A 98 9.56 13.04 -2.34
CA GLY A 98 9.88 12.31 -1.12
C GLY A 98 9.31 10.90 -1.04
N PHE A 99 8.26 10.57 -1.82
CA PHE A 99 7.72 9.22 -1.89
C PHE A 99 8.38 8.38 -2.99
N GLN A 100 8.92 7.24 -2.60
CA GLN A 100 9.33 6.19 -3.52
C GLN A 100 8.34 5.04 -3.39
N THR A 101 7.56 4.81 -4.44
CA THR A 101 6.55 3.75 -4.49
C THR A 101 6.96 2.63 -5.43
N GLU A 102 6.48 1.42 -5.15
CA GLU A 102 6.62 0.28 -6.06
C GLU A 102 5.23 -0.26 -6.37
N ILE A 103 4.76 0.00 -7.57
CA ILE A 103 3.37 -0.20 -8.00
C ILE A 103 3.09 -1.54 -8.68
N THR A 104 4.02 -2.48 -8.62
CA THR A 104 3.99 -3.72 -9.40
C THR A 104 3.44 -4.93 -8.66
N GLY A 105 3.00 -4.75 -7.40
CA GLY A 105 2.35 -5.82 -6.63
C GLY A 105 0.92 -6.13 -7.07
N GLY A 106 0.35 -5.31 -7.94
CA GLY A 106 -1.05 -5.33 -8.35
C GLY A 106 -1.78 -4.08 -7.90
N GLU A 107 -3.08 -4.20 -7.66
CA GLU A 107 -3.92 -3.09 -7.21
C GLU A 107 -3.58 -2.63 -5.78
N VAL A 108 -3.25 -3.56 -4.90
CA VAL A 108 -2.95 -3.31 -3.49
C VAL A 108 -1.67 -4.01 -3.03
N GLN A 109 -1.27 -3.75 -1.78
CA GLN A 109 -0.03 -4.24 -1.18
C GLN A 109 1.19 -3.65 -1.88
N ASN A 110 1.07 -2.46 -2.34
CA ASN A 110 2.17 -1.71 -2.91
C ASN A 110 3.10 -1.21 -1.81
N ILE A 111 4.26 -0.72 -2.19
CA ILE A 111 5.29 -0.26 -1.28
C ILE A 111 5.31 1.25 -1.28
N TYR A 112 5.37 1.83 -0.08
CA TYR A 112 5.39 3.27 0.14
C TYR A 112 6.56 3.60 1.06
N ARG A 113 7.62 4.20 0.52
CA ARG A 113 8.77 4.67 1.30
C ARG A 113 8.83 6.16 1.26
N ILE A 114 9.04 6.77 2.41
CA ILE A 114 9.18 8.22 2.54
C ILE A 114 10.54 8.54 3.12
N ARG A 115 11.33 9.38 2.44
CA ARG A 115 12.62 9.93 2.94
C ARG A 115 13.54 8.89 3.57
N GLY A 116 13.61 7.69 2.97
CA GLY A 116 14.44 6.59 3.44
C GLY A 116 13.88 5.76 4.59
N LEU A 117 12.72 6.13 5.17
CA LEU A 117 12.04 5.27 6.12
C LEU A 117 11.72 3.93 5.48
N PRO A 118 12.08 2.82 6.10
CA PRO A 118 11.86 1.49 5.53
C PRO A 118 10.37 1.20 5.43
N ASN A 119 10.02 0.31 4.50
CA ASN A 119 8.62 -0.09 4.33
C ASN A 119 8.15 -1.08 5.41
N ASP A 120 9.06 -1.89 5.92
CA ASP A 120 8.73 -3.00 6.80
C ASP A 120 8.34 -2.57 8.23
N GLY A 121 8.41 -1.26 8.53
CA GLY A 121 8.00 -0.68 9.80
C GLY A 121 6.66 0.05 9.77
N GLY A 122 5.94 0.05 8.64
CA GLY A 122 4.63 0.69 8.55
C GLY A 122 4.65 2.19 8.83
N PHE A 123 5.58 2.94 8.22
CA PHE A 123 5.77 4.37 8.53
C PHE A 123 4.82 5.32 7.81
N VAL A 124 3.84 4.82 7.07
CA VAL A 124 2.85 5.65 6.36
C VAL A 124 1.46 5.35 6.92
N SER A 125 0.86 6.34 7.58
CA SER A 125 -0.51 6.24 8.06
C SER A 125 -1.50 6.57 6.96
N PHE A 126 -2.38 5.62 6.63
CA PHE A 126 -3.49 5.81 5.72
C PHE A 126 -4.74 6.14 6.51
N GLN A 127 -5.26 7.35 6.33
CA GLN A 127 -6.38 7.88 7.08
C GLN A 127 -7.56 8.22 6.18
N GLN A 128 -8.75 8.11 6.73
CA GLN A 128 -9.98 8.65 6.18
C GLN A 128 -10.50 9.71 7.16
N ASP A 129 -10.61 10.97 6.70
CA ASP A 129 -11.06 12.11 7.51
C ASP A 129 -10.29 12.30 8.84
N GLY A 130 -9.00 11.96 8.83
CA GLY A 130 -8.10 12.13 9.97
C GLY A 130 -8.12 11.02 11.01
N LEU A 131 -8.73 9.86 10.72
CA LEU A 131 -8.58 8.63 11.48
C LEU A 131 -8.06 7.49 10.60
N PRO A 132 -7.10 6.68 11.04
CA PRO A 132 -6.72 5.47 10.34
C PRO A 132 -7.87 4.45 10.37
N LEU A 133 -8.07 3.69 9.29
CA LEU A 133 -9.07 2.63 9.26
C LEU A 133 -8.64 1.41 10.08
N PHE A 134 -7.35 1.22 10.24
CA PHE A 134 -6.72 0.27 11.15
C PHE A 134 -5.63 1.00 11.93
N HIS A 135 -5.48 0.75 13.23
CA HIS A 135 -4.58 1.55 14.07
C HIS A 135 -3.11 1.40 13.67
N GLU A 136 -2.65 0.18 13.45
CA GLU A 136 -1.31 -0.05 12.90
C GLU A 136 -1.30 0.24 11.39
N ASN A 137 -0.16 0.71 10.89
CA ASN A 137 -0.03 1.06 9.48
C ASN A 137 -0.03 -0.19 8.57
N ASP A 138 0.43 -1.33 9.09
CA ASP A 138 0.38 -2.64 8.44
C ASP A 138 -0.33 -3.66 9.33
N GLY A 139 -1.26 -4.43 8.78
CA GLY A 139 -1.83 -5.62 9.40
C GLY A 139 -1.20 -6.90 8.85
N VAL A 140 -1.67 -8.06 9.29
CA VAL A 140 -1.21 -9.36 8.77
C VAL A 140 -1.54 -9.46 7.28
N PHE A 141 -0.53 -9.32 6.44
CA PHE A 141 -0.58 -9.34 4.98
C PHE A 141 -1.47 -8.29 4.32
N PHE A 142 -1.79 -7.17 4.97
CA PHE A 142 -2.42 -6.03 4.32
C PHE A 142 -1.78 -4.70 4.75
N ARG A 143 -1.91 -3.70 3.89
CA ARG A 143 -1.50 -2.30 4.12
C ARG A 143 -2.67 -1.38 3.94
N GLY A 144 -2.44 -0.10 4.22
CA GLY A 144 -3.47 0.92 4.11
C GLY A 144 -4.15 1.00 2.75
N ASP A 145 -3.45 0.71 1.66
CA ASP A 145 -4.02 0.68 0.29
C ASP A 145 -5.01 -0.48 0.04
N ALA A 146 -5.01 -1.51 0.89
CA ALA A 146 -6.00 -2.57 0.82
C ALA A 146 -7.36 -2.16 1.41
N ILE A 147 -7.36 -1.21 2.34
CA ILE A 147 -8.55 -0.76 3.08
C ILE A 147 -8.99 0.65 2.72
N LEU A 148 -8.10 1.50 2.20
CA LEU A 148 -8.38 2.85 1.72
C LEU A 148 -8.19 2.89 0.20
N LYS A 149 -9.30 2.99 -0.55
CA LYS A 149 -9.30 3.03 -2.01
C LYS A 149 -9.94 4.33 -2.48
N PRO A 150 -9.20 5.25 -3.11
CA PRO A 150 -9.77 6.45 -3.69
C PRO A 150 -10.77 6.12 -4.81
N ASP A 151 -11.90 6.82 -4.81
CA ASP A 151 -12.97 6.77 -5.82
C ASP A 151 -13.63 8.16 -5.91
N LEU A 152 -14.78 8.27 -6.58
CA LEU A 152 -15.49 9.55 -6.70
C LEU A 152 -16.02 10.11 -5.37
N MET A 153 -16.04 9.32 -4.28
CA MET A 153 -16.31 9.79 -2.92
C MET A 153 -15.11 10.47 -2.25
N THR A 154 -13.94 10.50 -2.91
CA THR A 154 -12.75 11.17 -2.40
C THR A 154 -12.69 12.60 -2.94
N GLU A 155 -12.92 13.61 -2.09
CA GLU A 155 -12.86 15.04 -2.46
C GLU A 155 -11.41 15.47 -2.72
N ARG A 156 -10.48 15.04 -1.88
CA ARG A 156 -9.04 15.26 -2.02
C ARG A 156 -8.22 14.30 -1.16
N VAL A 157 -6.94 14.20 -1.46
CA VAL A 157 -5.97 13.49 -0.63
C VAL A 157 -4.94 14.49 -0.13
N GLU A 158 -4.81 14.61 1.18
CA GLU A 158 -3.77 15.43 1.84
C GLU A 158 -2.62 14.51 2.28
N VAL A 159 -1.39 14.88 1.91
CA VAL A 159 -0.21 14.05 2.17
C VAL A 159 0.84 14.86 2.93
N VAL A 160 0.98 14.58 4.22
CA VAL A 160 2.03 15.15 5.09
C VAL A 160 3.28 14.28 4.99
N ARG A 161 4.43 14.92 4.77
CA ARG A 161 5.73 14.26 4.62
C ARG A 161 6.66 14.66 5.78
N GLY A 162 6.94 13.72 6.69
CA GLY A 162 7.69 14.06 7.90
C GLY A 162 6.91 15.03 8.80
N GLY A 163 7.58 16.05 9.30
CA GLY A 163 6.97 17.15 10.02
C GLY A 163 6.17 16.73 11.26
N PRO A 164 4.90 17.12 11.35
CA PRO A 164 4.04 16.82 12.49
C PRO A 164 3.48 15.39 12.51
N ALA A 165 3.78 14.56 11.48
CA ALA A 165 3.19 13.24 11.35
C ALA A 165 3.31 12.38 12.64
N PRO A 166 4.45 12.33 13.36
CA PRO A 166 4.57 11.52 14.58
C PRO A 166 3.64 11.93 15.72
N VAL A 167 3.20 13.19 15.75
CA VAL A 167 2.28 13.71 16.78
C VAL A 167 0.83 13.47 16.37
N TYR A 168 0.48 13.68 15.10
CA TYR A 168 -0.90 13.59 14.61
C TYR A 168 -1.32 12.17 14.21
N ALA A 169 -0.38 11.32 13.84
CA ALA A 169 -0.64 9.97 13.35
C ALA A 169 0.23 8.90 14.03
N SER A 170 0.46 9.02 15.35
CA SER A 170 1.27 8.08 16.09
C SER A 170 2.71 8.03 15.56
N TYR A 171 3.33 6.87 15.46
CA TYR A 171 4.69 6.63 15.01
C TYR A 171 4.88 6.74 13.49
N SER A 172 4.08 7.53 12.80
CA SER A 172 4.15 7.64 11.33
C SER A 172 5.14 8.71 10.87
N GLY A 173 5.90 8.39 9.84
CA GLY A 173 6.77 9.35 9.14
C GLY A 173 6.06 10.10 8.03
N ALA A 174 4.85 9.68 7.66
CA ALA A 174 3.97 10.36 6.72
C ALA A 174 2.51 10.05 7.00
N ILE A 175 1.62 10.97 6.61
CA ILE A 175 0.17 10.79 6.66
C ILE A 175 -0.37 10.92 5.24
N VAL A 176 -1.16 9.93 4.82
CA VAL A 176 -1.96 9.97 3.59
C VAL A 176 -3.43 9.97 4.01
N ASN A 177 -4.06 11.13 3.98
CA ASN A 177 -5.41 11.34 4.47
C ASN A 177 -6.38 11.61 3.32
N ALA A 178 -7.29 10.68 3.05
CA ALA A 178 -8.38 10.88 2.11
C ALA A 178 -9.53 11.60 2.78
N ILE A 179 -9.91 12.75 2.27
CA ILE A 179 -11.05 13.54 2.70
C ILE A 179 -12.25 13.16 1.84
N GLU A 180 -13.36 12.79 2.49
CA GLU A 180 -14.58 12.37 1.81
C GLU A 180 -15.43 13.54 1.31
N VAL A 181 -16.09 13.32 0.18
CA VAL A 181 -17.20 14.17 -0.29
C VAL A 181 -18.31 14.17 0.75
N THR A 182 -18.82 15.36 1.09
CA THR A 182 -20.01 15.54 1.91
C THR A 182 -21.08 16.29 1.12
N GLY A 183 -22.36 16.06 1.45
CA GLY A 183 -23.47 16.79 0.83
C GLY A 183 -23.46 18.29 1.18
N ARG A 184 -24.13 19.07 0.33
CA ARG A 184 -24.33 20.53 0.42
C ARG A 184 -25.75 20.86 0.01
N ASP A 185 -26.11 22.16 -0.04
CA ASP A 185 -27.45 22.61 -0.41
C ASP A 185 -27.86 22.27 -1.85
N GLU A 186 -26.89 22.02 -2.72
CA GLU A 186 -27.14 21.62 -4.10
C GLU A 186 -26.97 20.11 -4.29
N VAL A 187 -27.87 19.52 -5.06
CA VAL A 187 -27.72 18.13 -5.51
C VAL A 187 -26.63 18.08 -6.57
N ARG A 188 -25.63 17.23 -6.33
CA ARG A 188 -24.53 16.99 -7.27
C ARG A 188 -24.28 15.50 -7.40
N GLY A 189 -23.93 15.08 -8.59
CA GLY A 189 -23.57 13.69 -8.84
C GLY A 189 -22.63 13.55 -10.02
N LYS A 190 -21.98 12.40 -10.06
CA LYS A 190 -21.16 11.97 -11.17
C LYS A 190 -21.21 10.46 -11.28
N ALA A 191 -21.32 9.95 -12.50
CA ALA A 191 -21.10 8.55 -12.83
C ALA A 191 -20.05 8.46 -13.92
N GLN A 192 -19.19 7.44 -13.85
CA GLN A 192 -18.20 7.18 -14.88
C GLN A 192 -17.99 5.68 -15.09
N VAL A 193 -17.60 5.33 -16.32
CA VAL A 193 -17.19 3.99 -16.71
C VAL A 193 -15.78 4.06 -17.26
N THR A 194 -14.92 3.16 -16.81
CA THR A 194 -13.55 3.00 -17.29
C THR A 194 -13.43 1.63 -17.95
N VAL A 195 -12.90 1.60 -19.18
CA VAL A 195 -12.51 0.37 -19.88
C VAL A 195 -11.03 0.45 -20.25
N GLY A 196 -10.33 -0.67 -20.17
CA GLY A 196 -8.89 -0.74 -20.44
C GLY A 196 -8.52 -1.93 -21.33
N ASP A 197 -7.42 -1.79 -22.08
CA ASP A 197 -6.88 -2.83 -22.96
C ASP A 197 -6.32 -4.05 -22.20
N THR A 198 -6.19 -3.94 -20.88
CA THR A 198 -5.84 -5.04 -19.97
C THR A 198 -7.07 -5.80 -19.43
N GLY A 199 -8.23 -5.65 -20.06
CA GLY A 199 -9.48 -6.26 -19.62
C GLY A 199 -10.09 -5.59 -18.39
N LEU A 200 -9.79 -4.30 -18.16
CA LEU A 200 -10.38 -3.52 -17.08
C LEU A 200 -11.78 -3.06 -17.46
N TYR A 201 -12.73 -3.28 -16.55
CA TYR A 201 -14.07 -2.72 -16.55
C TYR A 201 -14.37 -2.20 -15.16
N ARG A 202 -14.55 -0.89 -15.03
CA ARG A 202 -14.85 -0.25 -13.74
C ARG A 202 -15.98 0.76 -13.92
N ALA A 203 -16.92 0.77 -12.97
CA ALA A 203 -17.97 1.77 -12.86
C ALA A 203 -17.90 2.43 -11.50
N ASP A 204 -17.87 3.75 -11.48
CA ASP A 204 -17.87 4.60 -10.29
C ASP A 204 -19.11 5.49 -10.29
N ILE A 205 -19.64 5.78 -9.11
CA ILE A 205 -20.76 6.70 -8.92
C ILE A 205 -20.59 7.48 -7.62
N VAL A 206 -21.02 8.74 -7.63
CA VAL A 206 -21.23 9.56 -6.44
C VAL A 206 -22.48 10.39 -6.62
N GLN A 207 -23.23 10.54 -5.54
CA GLN A 207 -24.39 11.40 -5.43
C GLN A 207 -24.37 12.08 -4.08
N SER A 208 -24.59 13.40 -4.03
CA SER A 208 -24.66 14.16 -2.79
C SER A 208 -25.70 15.27 -2.88
N GLY A 209 -26.22 15.73 -1.73
CA GLY A 209 -27.21 16.81 -1.70
C GLY A 209 -27.87 16.97 -0.35
N PRO A 210 -28.88 17.83 -0.25
CA PRO A 210 -29.62 18.09 0.96
C PRO A 210 -30.66 17.01 1.24
N LEU A 211 -30.87 16.70 2.53
CA LEU A 211 -32.03 15.94 3.04
C LEU A 211 -33.07 16.86 3.70
N GLY A 212 -32.75 18.16 3.82
CA GLY A 212 -33.56 19.18 4.52
C GLY A 212 -33.10 19.44 5.95
N GLY A 213 -33.49 20.60 6.52
CA GLY A 213 -33.18 20.96 7.93
C GLY A 213 -31.69 20.97 8.27
N LYS A 214 -30.83 21.52 7.41
CA LYS A 214 -29.34 21.54 7.56
C LYS A 214 -28.71 20.13 7.56
N THR A 215 -29.41 19.12 7.02
CA THR A 215 -28.93 17.75 6.94
C THR A 215 -28.61 17.42 5.48
N TYR A 216 -27.48 16.79 5.26
CA TYR A 216 -26.93 16.50 3.94
C TYR A 216 -26.46 15.05 3.85
N TYR A 217 -26.43 14.50 2.65
CA TYR A 217 -25.94 13.17 2.37
C TYR A 217 -24.90 13.14 1.26
N ALA A 218 -24.05 12.15 1.32
CA ALA A 218 -23.26 11.73 0.17
C ALA A 218 -23.20 10.19 0.14
N VAL A 219 -23.32 9.61 -1.06
CA VAL A 219 -23.30 8.17 -1.28
C VAL A 219 -22.61 7.88 -2.59
N GLY A 220 -21.80 6.84 -2.63
CA GLY A 220 -21.06 6.44 -3.82
C GLY A 220 -20.21 5.20 -3.62
N GLY A 221 -19.33 4.98 -4.59
CA GLY A 221 -18.41 3.86 -4.60
C GLY A 221 -18.10 3.40 -6.01
N PHE A 222 -17.50 2.22 -6.11
CA PHE A 222 -17.20 1.60 -7.39
C PHE A 222 -17.38 0.09 -7.36
N VAL A 223 -17.54 -0.46 -8.56
CA VAL A 223 -17.41 -1.89 -8.84
C VAL A 223 -16.47 -2.08 -10.00
N ARG A 224 -15.70 -3.18 -9.99
CA ARG A 224 -14.75 -3.47 -11.06
C ARG A 224 -14.58 -4.96 -11.33
N TYR A 225 -14.10 -5.20 -12.53
CA TYR A 225 -13.57 -6.47 -13.01
C TYR A 225 -12.34 -6.15 -13.85
N HIS A 226 -11.26 -6.91 -13.67
CA HIS A 226 -10.01 -6.69 -14.38
C HIS A 226 -9.31 -8.02 -14.63
N ASP A 227 -8.95 -8.32 -15.87
CA ASP A 227 -8.16 -9.51 -16.20
C ASP A 227 -6.74 -9.38 -15.66
N GLY A 228 -6.21 -8.14 -15.57
CA GLY A 228 -4.94 -7.82 -14.94
C GLY A 228 -3.86 -7.34 -15.90
N TYR A 229 -2.84 -6.73 -15.32
CA TYR A 229 -1.65 -6.31 -16.08
C TYR A 229 -0.77 -7.49 -16.50
N ARG A 230 -0.95 -8.66 -15.88
CA ARG A 230 -0.27 -9.93 -16.19
C ARG A 230 -1.28 -11.02 -16.41
N ASP A 231 -0.98 -11.94 -17.33
CA ASP A 231 -1.88 -13.02 -17.71
C ASP A 231 -1.78 -14.19 -16.72
N ASN A 232 -2.60 -14.18 -15.70
CA ASN A 232 -2.74 -15.29 -14.74
C ASN A 232 -3.52 -16.49 -15.32
N GLY A 233 -4.24 -16.32 -16.45
CA GLY A 233 -5.21 -17.27 -16.97
C GLY A 233 -6.56 -17.25 -16.22
N PHE A 234 -6.78 -16.26 -15.36
CA PHE A 234 -8.00 -15.97 -14.61
C PHE A 234 -8.03 -14.49 -14.20
N PRO A 235 -9.22 -13.93 -13.85
CA PRO A 235 -9.34 -12.52 -13.48
C PRO A 235 -8.49 -12.14 -12.28
N ASN A 236 -7.83 -10.98 -12.37
CA ASN A 236 -6.95 -10.46 -11.34
C ASN A 236 -7.70 -9.73 -10.23
N ASP A 237 -8.61 -8.81 -10.62
CA ASP A 237 -9.35 -8.00 -9.66
C ASP A 237 -10.85 -8.12 -9.90
N LYS A 238 -11.61 -8.24 -8.84
CA LYS A 238 -13.08 -8.25 -8.87
C LYS A 238 -13.64 -7.76 -7.55
N GLY A 239 -14.69 -6.95 -7.59
CA GLY A 239 -15.34 -6.45 -6.40
C GLY A 239 -15.48 -4.94 -6.41
N GLY A 240 -15.31 -4.31 -5.25
CA GLY A 240 -15.46 -2.86 -5.13
C GLY A 240 -15.64 -2.39 -3.70
N GLN A 241 -16.13 -1.15 -3.61
CA GLN A 241 -16.41 -0.51 -2.32
C GLN A 241 -17.68 0.33 -2.42
N PHE A 242 -18.34 0.49 -1.29
CA PHE A 242 -19.48 1.37 -1.08
C PHE A 242 -19.18 2.30 0.08
N ARG A 243 -19.46 3.60 -0.10
CA ARG A 243 -19.32 4.62 0.95
C ARG A 243 -20.59 5.47 1.03
N ALA A 244 -20.93 5.87 2.24
CA ALA A 244 -22.01 6.83 2.46
C ALA A 244 -21.73 7.64 3.72
N ASN A 245 -22.19 8.89 3.73
CA ASN A 245 -22.19 9.70 4.95
C ASN A 245 -23.44 10.60 5.00
N ILE A 246 -23.80 10.95 6.24
CA ILE A 246 -24.81 11.94 6.56
C ILE A 246 -24.14 12.98 7.45
N LYS A 247 -24.26 14.25 7.08
CA LYS A 247 -23.78 15.39 7.84
C LYS A 247 -24.96 16.25 8.26
N HIS A 248 -25.00 16.66 9.52
CA HIS A 248 -25.94 17.62 10.05
C HIS A 248 -25.19 18.83 10.58
N ASP A 249 -25.49 20.01 10.04
CA ASP A 249 -24.91 21.27 10.50
C ASP A 249 -25.70 21.79 11.70
N LEU A 250 -25.00 21.98 12.81
CA LEU A 250 -25.47 22.60 14.03
C LEU A 250 -25.23 24.10 13.97
N ASP A 251 -25.79 24.85 14.90
CA ASP A 251 -25.59 26.32 14.93
C ASP A 251 -24.11 26.69 15.17
N ASN A 252 -23.38 25.88 15.88
CA ASN A 252 -21.98 26.11 16.24
C ASN A 252 -21.03 24.96 15.79
N GLY A 253 -21.43 24.12 14.85
CA GLY A 253 -20.60 22.99 14.44
C GLY A 253 -21.28 22.03 13.50
N SER A 254 -20.84 20.79 13.49
CA SER A 254 -21.43 19.72 12.67
C SER A 254 -21.28 18.35 13.32
N LEU A 255 -22.23 17.47 13.00
CA LEU A 255 -22.17 16.04 13.31
C LEU A 255 -22.19 15.27 11.99
N ARG A 256 -21.26 14.31 11.80
CA ARG A 256 -21.23 13.43 10.65
C ARG A 256 -21.19 11.96 11.08
N LEU A 257 -21.96 11.15 10.38
CA LEU A 257 -21.90 9.69 10.44
C LEU A 257 -21.47 9.18 9.07
N SER A 258 -20.61 8.18 9.03
CA SER A 258 -20.12 7.58 7.78
C SER A 258 -20.06 6.07 7.84
N VAL A 259 -20.17 5.44 6.69
CA VAL A 259 -19.94 4.00 6.50
C VAL A 259 -19.08 3.79 5.27
N ASN A 260 -18.11 2.87 5.39
CA ASN A 260 -17.30 2.39 4.29
C ASN A 260 -17.34 0.85 4.31
N TYR A 261 -17.76 0.26 3.21
CA TYR A 261 -17.80 -1.19 3.01
C TYR A 261 -16.94 -1.58 1.82
N VAL A 262 -15.99 -2.48 2.04
CA VAL A 262 -15.10 -3.03 1.02
C VAL A 262 -15.35 -4.52 0.88
N ASN A 263 -15.51 -4.98 -0.36
CA ASN A 263 -15.52 -6.38 -0.73
C ASN A 263 -14.82 -6.53 -2.08
N ASP A 264 -13.52 -6.81 -2.03
CA ASP A 264 -12.66 -6.65 -3.18
C ASP A 264 -11.55 -7.72 -3.19
N HIS A 265 -11.38 -8.37 -4.34
CA HIS A 265 -10.37 -9.38 -4.60
C HIS A 265 -9.26 -8.80 -5.47
N ASN A 266 -8.01 -9.06 -5.11
CA ASN A 266 -6.84 -8.61 -5.86
C ASN A 266 -5.79 -9.72 -5.88
N VAL A 267 -5.43 -10.22 -7.04
CA VAL A 267 -4.33 -11.19 -7.17
C VAL A 267 -3.00 -10.48 -7.05
N PHE A 268 -2.08 -11.04 -6.29
CA PHE A 268 -0.78 -10.44 -6.04
C PHE A 268 0.26 -10.94 -7.05
N TYR A 269 0.92 -10.01 -7.73
CA TYR A 269 2.01 -10.31 -8.65
C TYR A 269 3.33 -10.42 -7.92
N LEU A 270 4.02 -11.49 -8.18
CA LEU A 270 5.34 -11.78 -7.62
C LEU A 270 6.43 -11.65 -8.67
N PRO A 271 7.71 -11.54 -8.26
CA PRO A 271 8.83 -11.62 -9.18
C PRO A 271 8.78 -12.88 -10.04
N ILE A 272 9.20 -12.76 -11.29
CA ILE A 272 9.33 -13.85 -12.26
C ILE A 272 10.81 -14.22 -12.44
N PRO A 273 11.15 -15.47 -12.83
CA PRO A 273 12.49 -15.84 -13.19
C PRO A 273 13.03 -14.98 -14.33
N THR A 274 14.30 -14.61 -14.25
CA THR A 274 15.05 -13.88 -15.27
C THR A 274 16.31 -14.64 -15.65
N ALA A 275 16.92 -14.30 -16.79
CA ALA A 275 18.00 -15.13 -17.36
C ALA A 275 19.37 -14.90 -16.70
N ASP A 276 19.62 -13.70 -16.14
CA ASP A 276 20.93 -13.36 -15.59
C ASP A 276 20.85 -13.22 -14.07
N PRO A 277 21.58 -14.04 -13.30
CA PRO A 277 21.57 -13.97 -11.84
C PRO A 277 22.09 -12.66 -11.24
N ARG A 278 22.82 -11.86 -12.01
CA ARG A 278 23.38 -10.58 -11.56
C ARG A 278 22.75 -9.36 -12.20
N ASN A 279 21.94 -9.58 -13.23
CA ASN A 279 21.20 -8.55 -13.93
C ASN A 279 19.75 -8.96 -14.13
N PRO A 280 18.89 -8.76 -13.14
CA PRO A 280 17.49 -9.17 -13.21
C PRO A 280 16.68 -8.45 -14.30
N ALA A 281 17.27 -7.52 -15.06
CA ALA A 281 16.65 -6.93 -16.24
C ALA A 281 16.71 -7.82 -17.48
N VAL A 282 17.54 -8.85 -17.50
CA VAL A 282 17.64 -9.81 -18.61
C VAL A 282 16.55 -10.87 -18.44
N SER A 283 15.57 -10.86 -19.33
CA SER A 283 14.37 -11.69 -19.21
C SER A 283 14.53 -13.09 -19.81
N LEU A 284 13.57 -13.97 -19.49
CA LEU A 284 13.36 -15.28 -20.12
C LEU A 284 12.20 -15.23 -21.13
N ASP A 285 12.12 -14.19 -21.95
CA ASP A 285 10.98 -13.92 -22.85
C ASP A 285 10.52 -15.10 -23.70
N ARG A 286 11.42 -16.00 -24.05
CA ARG A 286 11.06 -17.22 -24.77
C ARG A 286 10.08 -18.11 -23.97
N TYR A 287 10.14 -18.07 -22.64
CA TYR A 287 9.37 -18.95 -21.74
C TYR A 287 8.40 -18.15 -20.87
N ILE A 288 8.79 -16.96 -20.46
CA ILE A 288 8.01 -16.07 -19.60
C ILE A 288 8.11 -14.65 -20.16
N ASP A 289 7.03 -14.17 -20.75
CA ASP A 289 6.98 -12.80 -21.28
C ASP A 289 7.25 -11.77 -20.17
N TYR A 290 8.05 -10.75 -20.48
CA TYR A 290 8.50 -9.77 -19.50
C TYR A 290 7.35 -8.96 -18.90
N PHE A 291 6.38 -8.55 -19.70
CA PHE A 291 5.31 -7.68 -19.24
C PHE A 291 4.06 -8.46 -18.79
N SER A 292 3.67 -9.49 -19.54
CA SER A 292 2.45 -10.26 -19.27
C SER A 292 2.71 -11.55 -18.47
N GLY A 293 3.96 -12.02 -18.39
CA GLY A 293 4.32 -13.26 -17.72
C GLY A 293 4.16 -13.23 -16.21
N THR A 294 3.76 -14.35 -15.62
CA THR A 294 3.60 -14.54 -14.19
C THR A 294 3.79 -16.00 -13.80
N MET A 295 4.20 -16.25 -12.56
CA MET A 295 4.22 -17.59 -11.97
C MET A 295 2.86 -18.02 -11.40
N ASN A 296 1.86 -17.15 -11.41
CA ASN A 296 0.48 -17.53 -11.14
C ASN A 296 -0.06 -18.42 -12.27
N SER A 297 -0.90 -19.38 -11.94
CA SER A 297 -1.33 -20.39 -12.91
C SER A 297 -2.74 -20.91 -12.63
N PRO A 298 -3.52 -21.23 -13.68
CA PRO A 298 -4.76 -21.97 -13.55
C PRO A 298 -4.60 -23.33 -12.83
N ALA A 299 -3.42 -23.95 -12.86
CA ALA A 299 -3.13 -25.18 -12.15
C ALA A 299 -3.20 -25.05 -10.61
N LEU A 300 -3.14 -23.80 -10.10
CA LEU A 300 -3.21 -23.50 -8.67
C LEU A 300 -4.58 -22.94 -8.26
N ARG A 301 -5.61 -23.06 -9.09
CA ARG A 301 -6.96 -22.61 -8.80
C ARG A 301 -7.79 -23.56 -7.94
N SER A 302 -7.35 -24.79 -7.79
CA SER A 302 -8.04 -25.78 -6.96
C SER A 302 -6.96 -26.60 -6.26
N VAL A 303 -6.44 -26.02 -5.18
CA VAL A 303 -5.42 -26.71 -4.37
C VAL A 303 -6.05 -27.31 -3.13
N ASN A 304 -5.52 -28.46 -2.71
CA ASN A 304 -5.91 -29.11 -1.48
C ASN A 304 -4.80 -28.92 -0.44
N LEU A 305 -5.11 -28.15 0.59
CA LEU A 305 -4.21 -27.91 1.72
C LEU A 305 -4.41 -29.03 2.74
N ARG A 306 -3.33 -29.70 3.12
CA ARG A 306 -3.39 -30.80 4.09
C ARG A 306 -2.49 -30.51 5.28
N TYR A 307 -3.02 -30.62 6.47
CA TYR A 307 -2.29 -30.44 7.72
C TYR A 307 -2.98 -31.20 8.85
N ARG A 308 -2.30 -31.39 9.97
CA ARG A 308 -2.89 -31.97 11.17
C ARG A 308 -3.22 -30.85 12.15
N ASP A 309 -4.46 -30.82 12.61
CA ASP A 309 -4.93 -29.83 13.59
C ASP A 309 -4.45 -30.16 15.02
N GLY A 310 -4.80 -29.29 16.00
CA GLY A 310 -4.43 -29.47 17.42
C GLY A 310 -5.07 -30.65 18.12
N ALA A 311 -6.10 -31.25 17.55
CA ALA A 311 -6.72 -32.51 18.01
C ALA A 311 -6.07 -33.76 17.38
N GLY A 312 -5.10 -33.57 16.49
CA GLY A 312 -4.42 -34.63 15.79
C GLY A 312 -5.15 -35.15 14.53
N VAL A 313 -6.22 -34.50 14.11
CA VAL A 313 -7.01 -34.85 12.93
C VAL A 313 -6.39 -34.23 11.67
N VAL A 314 -6.28 -35.04 10.60
CA VAL A 314 -5.82 -34.53 9.30
C VAL A 314 -6.95 -33.73 8.65
N GLN A 315 -6.71 -32.45 8.45
CA GLN A 315 -7.59 -31.54 7.77
C GLN A 315 -7.26 -31.47 6.27
N ASN A 316 -8.29 -31.31 5.44
CA ASN A 316 -8.19 -31.09 4.01
C ASN A 316 -9.05 -29.87 3.66
N GLU A 317 -8.42 -28.80 3.22
CA GLU A 317 -9.10 -27.54 2.90
C GLU A 317 -8.85 -27.18 1.44
N SER A 318 -9.90 -26.78 0.73
CA SER A 318 -9.77 -26.28 -0.65
C SER A 318 -9.41 -24.80 -0.65
N SER A 319 -8.48 -24.43 -1.50
CA SER A 319 -8.08 -23.02 -1.69
C SER A 319 -7.95 -22.71 -3.18
N ASP A 320 -8.20 -21.46 -3.57
CA ASP A 320 -8.16 -20.98 -4.95
C ASP A 320 -7.23 -19.76 -5.06
N LEU A 321 -6.18 -19.87 -5.89
CA LEU A 321 -5.26 -18.76 -6.14
C LEU A 321 -5.96 -17.51 -6.69
N ALA A 322 -7.09 -17.67 -7.40
CA ALA A 322 -7.86 -16.56 -7.96
C ALA A 322 -8.64 -15.75 -6.90
N ASP A 323 -8.76 -16.24 -5.66
CA ASP A 323 -9.27 -15.43 -4.57
C ASP A 323 -8.26 -14.34 -4.19
N GLY A 324 -6.98 -14.59 -4.40
CA GLY A 324 -5.91 -13.61 -4.23
C GLY A 324 -5.96 -13.00 -2.84
N ARG A 325 -5.97 -11.67 -2.78
CA ARG A 325 -6.20 -10.92 -1.55
C ARG A 325 -7.65 -10.48 -1.53
N HIS A 326 -8.48 -11.21 -0.80
CA HIS A 326 -9.90 -10.92 -0.63
C HIS A 326 -10.13 -10.15 0.66
N MET A 327 -10.26 -8.83 0.54
CA MET A 327 -10.59 -7.94 1.66
C MET A 327 -12.10 -7.78 1.78
N ARG A 328 -12.62 -8.09 2.95
CA ARG A 328 -14.02 -7.82 3.36
C ARG A 328 -13.99 -7.00 4.64
N MET A 329 -14.41 -5.76 4.57
CA MET A 329 -14.30 -4.83 5.70
C MET A 329 -15.53 -3.92 5.75
N ILE A 330 -15.94 -3.59 6.95
CA ILE A 330 -16.84 -2.48 7.24
C ILE A 330 -16.18 -1.53 8.24
N ASN A 331 -16.28 -0.24 7.96
CA ASN A 331 -15.93 0.82 8.89
C ASN A 331 -17.16 1.71 9.09
N ILE A 332 -17.45 2.05 10.36
CA ILE A 332 -18.46 3.04 10.75
C ILE A 332 -17.74 4.15 11.47
N GLY A 333 -17.88 5.37 10.98
CA GLY A 333 -17.25 6.56 11.53
C GLY A 333 -18.27 7.55 12.08
N THR A 334 -17.90 8.28 13.12
CA THR A 334 -18.61 9.47 13.58
C THR A 334 -17.63 10.59 13.85
N GLN A 335 -18.03 11.80 13.53
CA GLN A 335 -17.26 13.01 13.77
C GLN A 335 -18.21 14.12 14.25
N TYR A 336 -17.84 14.75 15.37
CA TYR A 336 -18.47 15.94 15.92
C TYR A 336 -17.41 17.03 16.00
N ASP A 337 -17.66 18.17 15.38
CA ASP A 337 -16.82 19.37 15.48
C ASP A 337 -17.72 20.56 15.88
N ALA A 338 -17.28 21.33 16.86
CA ALA A 338 -18.03 22.50 17.32
C ALA A 338 -17.09 23.62 17.79
N ASP A 339 -17.51 24.86 17.61
CA ASP A 339 -16.94 26.04 18.26
C ASP A 339 -17.83 26.43 19.48
N LEU A 340 -17.27 26.30 20.66
CA LEU A 340 -17.92 26.61 21.92
C LEU A 340 -17.21 27.83 22.55
N ASP A 341 -17.62 29.04 22.20
CA ASP A 341 -17.05 30.31 22.67
C ASP A 341 -15.52 30.39 22.40
N GLY A 342 -15.11 30.05 21.18
CA GLY A 342 -13.72 30.05 20.74
C GLY A 342 -12.92 28.82 21.16
N TRP A 343 -13.55 27.84 21.84
CA TRP A 343 -13.03 26.51 22.03
C TRP A 343 -13.47 25.61 20.87
N LEU A 344 -12.54 25.21 20.06
CA LEU A 344 -12.81 24.18 19.03
C LEU A 344 -12.76 22.81 19.69
N VAL A 345 -13.88 22.15 19.72
CA VAL A 345 -14.03 20.77 20.23
C VAL A 345 -14.17 19.84 19.05
N SER A 346 -13.35 18.78 19.00
CA SER A 346 -13.45 17.72 18.00
C SER A 346 -13.50 16.36 18.68
N ALA A 347 -14.48 15.56 18.32
CA ALA A 347 -14.62 14.18 18.75
C ALA A 347 -14.82 13.29 17.52
N LYS A 348 -13.93 12.34 17.31
CA LYS A 348 -14.00 11.37 16.22
C LYS A 348 -13.98 9.97 16.80
N ALA A 349 -14.80 9.08 16.27
CA ALA A 349 -14.74 7.66 16.57
C ALA A 349 -14.86 6.84 15.29
N GLY A 350 -14.13 5.72 15.26
CA GLY A 350 -14.14 4.76 14.16
C GLY A 350 -14.23 3.33 14.66
N PHE A 351 -15.09 2.54 14.04
CA PHE A 351 -15.29 1.12 14.33
C PHE A 351 -15.05 0.34 13.05
N THR A 352 -13.95 -0.37 12.99
CA THR A 352 -13.56 -1.19 11.85
C THR A 352 -13.56 -2.66 12.23
N MET A 353 -14.13 -3.49 11.39
CA MET A 353 -13.97 -4.94 11.46
C MET A 353 -13.83 -5.51 10.05
N GLY A 354 -13.00 -6.51 9.90
CA GLY A 354 -12.75 -7.10 8.60
C GLY A 354 -12.17 -8.49 8.64
N LYS A 355 -12.11 -9.06 7.45
CA LYS A 355 -11.43 -10.33 7.15
C LYS A 355 -10.58 -10.14 5.92
N LEU A 356 -9.39 -10.71 5.95
CA LEU A 356 -8.53 -10.89 4.81
C LEU A 356 -8.31 -12.38 4.60
N ASP A 357 -8.65 -12.86 3.40
CA ASP A 357 -8.14 -14.12 2.89
C ASP A 357 -7.04 -13.77 1.89
N PHE A 358 -5.83 -14.36 2.02
CA PHE A 358 -4.72 -14.05 1.14
C PHE A 358 -4.13 -15.33 0.56
N ASN A 359 -4.36 -15.54 -0.73
CA ASN A 359 -3.85 -16.63 -1.52
C ASN A 359 -2.83 -16.11 -2.53
N ALA A 360 -1.59 -16.60 -2.44
CA ALA A 360 -0.52 -16.18 -3.32
C ALA A 360 0.48 -17.30 -3.54
N PHE A 361 1.19 -17.26 -4.67
CA PHE A 361 2.19 -18.26 -5.01
C PHE A 361 3.59 -17.62 -5.06
N TYR A 362 4.41 -17.95 -4.09
CA TYR A 362 5.75 -17.41 -3.89
C TYR A 362 6.83 -18.37 -4.37
N SER A 363 7.93 -17.86 -4.89
CA SER A 363 9.16 -18.62 -5.08
C SER A 363 9.85 -18.84 -3.73
N THR A 364 10.35 -20.02 -3.47
CA THR A 364 11.16 -20.33 -2.27
C THR A 364 12.61 -20.64 -2.59
N THR A 365 12.87 -21.04 -3.83
CA THR A 365 14.22 -21.36 -4.32
C THR A 365 14.41 -20.68 -5.67
N ASN A 366 15.65 -20.58 -6.15
CA ASN A 366 15.89 -20.27 -7.54
C ASN A 366 15.45 -21.43 -8.45
N PRO A 367 15.13 -21.17 -9.72
CA PRO A 367 15.03 -22.21 -10.73
C PRO A 367 16.33 -23.00 -10.79
N VAL A 368 16.22 -24.30 -10.94
CA VAL A 368 17.35 -25.22 -11.04
C VAL A 368 17.16 -26.17 -12.23
N ASP A 369 18.24 -26.69 -12.76
CA ASP A 369 18.22 -27.72 -13.79
C ASP A 369 17.42 -28.94 -13.32
N ALA A 370 16.52 -29.46 -14.15
CA ALA A 370 15.59 -30.49 -13.79
C ALA A 370 16.26 -31.82 -13.38
N ASN A 371 17.38 -32.20 -14.06
CA ASN A 371 18.11 -33.39 -13.67
C ASN A 371 18.84 -33.20 -12.34
N SER A 372 19.40 -32.03 -12.11
CA SER A 372 20.04 -31.69 -10.84
C SER A 372 19.04 -31.73 -9.69
N PHE A 373 17.82 -31.19 -9.88
CA PHE A 373 16.74 -31.26 -8.93
C PHE A 373 16.35 -32.73 -8.61
N ALA A 374 16.10 -33.53 -9.64
CA ALA A 374 15.74 -34.93 -9.47
C ALA A 374 16.84 -35.74 -8.75
N SER A 375 18.11 -35.49 -9.11
CA SER A 375 19.28 -36.15 -8.49
C SER A 375 19.34 -35.90 -6.99
N GLY A 376 18.97 -34.72 -6.52
CA GLY A 376 18.91 -34.36 -5.10
C GLY A 376 17.91 -35.20 -4.28
N TYR A 377 16.96 -35.84 -4.92
CA TYR A 377 15.98 -36.73 -4.26
C TYR A 377 16.30 -38.21 -4.34
N ARG A 378 17.34 -38.62 -5.08
CA ARG A 378 17.60 -40.06 -5.33
C ARG A 378 17.83 -40.85 -4.05
N GLU A 379 18.61 -40.37 -3.13
CA GLU A 379 18.88 -41.04 -1.84
C GLU A 379 17.62 -41.18 -1.01
N ARG A 380 16.87 -40.14 -0.83
CA ARG A 380 15.62 -40.13 -0.06
C ARG A 380 14.58 -41.05 -0.64
N THR A 381 14.42 -41.09 -1.97
CA THR A 381 13.50 -41.99 -2.66
C THR A 381 13.94 -43.44 -2.56
N THR A 382 15.25 -43.72 -2.64
CA THR A 382 15.79 -45.08 -2.46
C THR A 382 15.56 -45.60 -1.04
N THR A 383 15.73 -44.76 -0.04
CA THR A 383 15.47 -45.09 1.37
C THR A 383 13.99 -45.36 1.59
N ALA A 384 13.08 -44.54 1.02
CA ALA A 384 11.65 -44.70 1.26
C ALA A 384 10.98 -45.83 0.46
N PHE A 385 11.39 -46.01 -0.80
CA PHE A 385 10.66 -46.90 -1.74
C PHE A 385 11.44 -48.12 -2.19
N GLY A 386 12.70 -48.27 -1.76
CA GLY A 386 13.59 -49.34 -2.21
C GLY A 386 14.44 -48.92 -3.43
N PRO A 387 15.02 -49.88 -4.18
CA PRO A 387 15.95 -49.56 -5.26
C PRO A 387 15.31 -48.72 -6.39
N VAL A 388 15.70 -47.46 -6.52
CA VAL A 388 15.26 -46.54 -7.56
C VAL A 388 16.24 -46.55 -8.74
N ALA A 389 15.76 -46.96 -9.92
CA ALA A 389 16.54 -46.98 -11.15
C ALA A 389 16.54 -45.57 -11.81
N SER A 390 15.37 -44.92 -11.86
CA SER A 390 15.26 -43.59 -12.44
C SER A 390 14.21 -42.73 -11.72
N LEU A 391 14.37 -41.39 -11.83
CA LEU A 391 13.36 -40.42 -11.49
C LEU A 391 12.89 -39.75 -12.78
N GLY A 392 11.58 -39.59 -12.95
CA GLY A 392 10.99 -39.00 -14.14
C GLY A 392 9.89 -38.00 -13.81
N TYR A 393 9.71 -37.00 -14.65
CA TYR A 393 8.67 -36.00 -14.49
C TYR A 393 7.39 -36.40 -15.23
N VAL A 394 6.25 -36.12 -14.59
CA VAL A 394 4.93 -36.22 -15.21
C VAL A 394 4.15 -34.95 -14.86
N LEU A 395 3.12 -34.65 -15.64
CA LEU A 395 2.16 -33.58 -15.27
C LEU A 395 1.42 -34.02 -14.01
N ALA A 396 1.35 -33.17 -13.02
CA ALA A 396 0.79 -33.48 -11.70
C ALA A 396 -0.62 -34.08 -11.79
N GLY A 397 -0.86 -35.12 -11.01
CA GLY A 397 -2.13 -35.82 -10.98
C GLY A 397 -2.43 -36.66 -12.23
N THR A 398 -1.47 -36.81 -13.14
CA THR A 398 -1.63 -37.60 -14.38
C THR A 398 -0.51 -38.62 -14.55
N SER A 399 -0.61 -39.45 -15.60
CA SER A 399 0.49 -40.34 -16.08
C SER A 399 1.23 -39.73 -17.29
N THR A 400 0.91 -38.50 -17.71
CA THR A 400 1.49 -37.86 -18.88
C THR A 400 2.93 -37.48 -18.61
N VAL A 401 3.87 -38.13 -19.30
CA VAL A 401 5.30 -37.83 -19.18
C VAL A 401 5.55 -36.38 -19.58
N TYR A 402 6.32 -35.71 -18.78
CA TYR A 402 6.79 -34.32 -19.04
C TYR A 402 8.31 -34.34 -19.21
N ASP A 403 8.75 -33.81 -20.35
CA ASP A 403 10.17 -33.57 -20.61
C ASP A 403 10.51 -32.11 -20.34
N PRO A 404 11.23 -31.76 -19.24
CA PRO A 404 11.62 -30.39 -18.93
C PRO A 404 12.48 -29.75 -20.03
N TYR A 405 13.28 -30.54 -20.75
CA TYR A 405 14.20 -30.06 -21.78
C TYR A 405 13.52 -29.73 -23.12
N ALA A 406 12.28 -30.19 -23.30
CA ALA A 406 11.44 -29.69 -24.41
C ALA A 406 10.93 -28.26 -24.12
N ALA A 407 11.10 -27.76 -22.88
CA ALA A 407 10.79 -26.39 -22.44
C ALA A 407 12.06 -25.66 -22.01
N SER A 408 12.10 -25.06 -20.83
CA SER A 408 13.24 -24.28 -20.31
C SER A 408 14.40 -25.14 -19.77
N GLY A 409 14.19 -26.44 -19.53
CA GLY A 409 15.13 -27.31 -18.82
C GLY A 409 15.13 -27.09 -17.30
N LEU A 410 14.39 -26.10 -16.83
CA LEU A 410 14.37 -25.67 -15.44
C LEU A 410 13.07 -26.08 -14.75
N VAL A 411 13.21 -26.39 -13.47
CA VAL A 411 12.09 -26.55 -12.52
C VAL A 411 12.32 -25.67 -11.31
N VAL A 412 11.26 -25.37 -10.58
CA VAL A 412 11.35 -24.56 -9.39
C VAL A 412 10.41 -25.04 -8.30
N GLN A 413 10.86 -24.92 -7.06
CA GLN A 413 10.00 -25.06 -5.89
C GLN A 413 9.34 -23.73 -5.62
N GLY A 414 8.02 -23.70 -5.75
CA GLY A 414 7.19 -22.57 -5.34
C GLY A 414 6.39 -22.90 -4.08
N GLN A 415 5.89 -21.88 -3.43
CA GLN A 415 5.13 -21.97 -2.19
C GLN A 415 3.77 -21.33 -2.35
N TYR A 416 2.73 -22.12 -2.29
CA TYR A 416 1.37 -21.64 -2.14
C TYR A 416 1.17 -21.17 -0.69
N ARG A 417 0.70 -19.97 -0.52
CA ARG A 417 0.41 -19.35 0.77
C ARG A 417 -1.08 -19.11 0.89
N ASP A 418 -1.65 -19.68 1.94
CA ASP A 418 -3.03 -19.50 2.33
C ASP A 418 -3.04 -18.89 3.74
N ILE A 419 -3.58 -17.69 3.83
CA ILE A 419 -3.59 -16.91 5.07
C ILE A 419 -5.00 -16.39 5.28
N HIS A 420 -5.53 -16.64 6.47
CA HIS A 420 -6.79 -16.11 6.93
C HIS A 420 -6.54 -15.21 8.13
N SER A 421 -6.92 -13.94 8.01
CA SER A 421 -6.85 -12.97 9.11
C SER A 421 -8.22 -12.35 9.33
N LYS A 422 -8.62 -12.26 10.61
CA LYS A 422 -9.72 -11.42 11.05
C LYS A 422 -9.13 -10.29 11.85
N PHE A 423 -9.60 -9.08 11.64
CA PHE A 423 -9.08 -7.92 12.35
C PHE A 423 -10.19 -6.99 12.80
N TYR A 424 -9.89 -6.20 13.81
CA TYR A 424 -10.74 -5.11 14.26
C TYR A 424 -9.90 -3.92 14.72
N SER A 425 -10.48 -2.71 14.66
CA SER A 425 -9.86 -1.49 15.14
C SER A 425 -10.94 -0.49 15.55
N ASN A 426 -11.08 -0.29 16.84
CA ASN A 426 -12.05 0.64 17.43
C ASN A 426 -11.27 1.81 18.01
N GLN A 427 -11.58 3.02 17.58
CA GLN A 427 -10.76 4.19 17.86
C GLN A 427 -11.64 5.35 18.32
N ILE A 428 -11.09 6.18 19.20
CA ILE A 428 -11.65 7.45 19.60
C ILE A 428 -10.53 8.50 19.66
N ASN A 429 -10.80 9.68 19.11
CA ASN A 429 -9.92 10.84 19.17
C ASN A 429 -10.72 12.05 19.67
N LEU A 430 -10.37 12.54 20.83
CA LEU A 430 -10.98 13.71 21.44
C LEU A 430 -9.95 14.82 21.54
N SER A 431 -10.29 16.00 21.08
CA SER A 431 -9.38 17.15 21.17
C SER A 431 -10.15 18.44 21.40
N VAL A 432 -9.47 19.37 22.06
CA VAL A 432 -9.91 20.74 22.25
C VAL A 432 -8.78 21.67 21.81
N ALA A 433 -9.13 22.77 21.14
CA ALA A 433 -8.16 23.78 20.76
C ALA A 433 -8.70 25.17 21.05
N LYS A 434 -7.81 26.09 21.43
CA LYS A 434 -8.17 27.48 21.68
C LYS A 434 -7.07 28.41 21.21
N LYS A 435 -7.47 29.43 20.46
CA LYS A 435 -6.61 30.57 20.16
C LYS A 435 -6.73 31.62 21.25
N PHE A 436 -5.59 32.13 21.73
CA PHE A 436 -5.54 33.21 22.74
C PHE A 436 -4.34 34.12 22.49
N GLU A 437 -4.49 35.36 22.84
CA GLU A 437 -3.45 36.38 22.74
C GLU A 437 -2.66 36.48 24.04
N THR A 438 -1.36 36.69 23.91
CA THR A 438 -0.45 37.00 25.03
C THR A 438 0.32 38.28 24.75
N GLY A 439 1.07 38.75 25.74
CA GLY A 439 1.98 39.87 25.53
C GLY A 439 3.14 39.62 24.55
N PHE A 440 3.29 38.33 24.13
CA PHE A 440 4.34 37.87 23.22
C PHE A 440 3.78 37.22 21.94
N GLY A 441 2.58 37.60 21.49
CA GLY A 441 1.93 37.09 20.30
C GLY A 441 0.75 36.13 20.58
N SER A 442 0.22 35.50 19.55
CA SER A 442 -0.94 34.62 19.65
C SER A 442 -0.54 33.14 19.67
N HIS A 443 -1.23 32.38 20.50
CA HIS A 443 -1.08 30.93 20.61
C HIS A 443 -2.34 30.22 20.09
N ASP A 444 -2.18 29.11 19.41
CA ASP A 444 -3.25 28.18 19.04
C ASP A 444 -2.93 26.80 19.63
N LEU A 445 -3.35 26.60 20.87
CA LEU A 445 -3.07 25.40 21.65
C LEU A 445 -4.13 24.33 21.41
N LYS A 446 -3.70 23.13 21.05
CA LYS A 446 -4.52 21.92 20.93
C LYS A 446 -4.06 20.87 21.94
N LEU A 447 -5.00 20.35 22.69
CA LEU A 447 -4.81 19.22 23.60
C LEU A 447 -5.72 18.08 23.18
N GLY A 448 -5.26 16.84 23.31
CA GLY A 448 -6.11 15.74 22.96
C GLY A 448 -5.73 14.41 23.59
N VAL A 449 -6.70 13.50 23.52
CA VAL A 449 -6.58 12.11 23.95
C VAL A 449 -7.02 11.23 22.79
N TYR A 450 -6.23 10.20 22.51
CA TYR A 450 -6.58 9.18 21.54
C TYR A 450 -6.56 7.82 22.21
N GLY A 451 -7.56 6.99 21.93
CA GLY A 451 -7.65 5.61 22.39
C GLY A 451 -7.92 4.66 21.26
N SER A 452 -7.34 3.47 21.33
CA SER A 452 -7.59 2.41 20.36
C SER A 452 -7.64 1.04 21.01
N LEU A 453 -8.62 0.25 20.56
CA LEU A 453 -8.72 -1.20 20.83
C LEU A 453 -8.65 -1.90 19.49
N TYR A 454 -7.61 -2.69 19.25
CA TYR A 454 -7.40 -3.34 17.96
C TYR A 454 -6.75 -4.71 18.13
N GLY A 455 -6.86 -5.53 17.12
CA GLY A 455 -6.26 -6.85 17.17
C GLY A 455 -6.53 -7.66 15.91
N GLU A 456 -5.88 -8.82 15.86
CA GLU A 456 -5.94 -9.76 14.76
C GLU A 456 -5.99 -11.20 15.25
N ASP A 457 -6.73 -12.04 14.52
CA ASP A 457 -6.71 -13.51 14.65
C ASP A 457 -6.27 -14.06 13.31
N SER A 458 -5.15 -14.77 13.24
CA SER A 458 -4.57 -15.20 11.99
C SER A 458 -4.17 -16.66 12.00
N ARG A 459 -4.41 -17.35 10.87
CA ARG A 459 -3.89 -18.66 10.55
C ARG A 459 -3.19 -18.60 9.19
N THR A 460 -2.02 -19.24 9.13
CA THR A 460 -1.19 -19.30 7.93
C THR A 460 -0.82 -20.74 7.61
N ILE A 461 -1.06 -21.17 6.38
CA ILE A 461 -0.64 -22.48 5.84
C ILE A 461 0.18 -22.19 4.58
N TYR A 462 1.42 -22.70 4.56
CA TYR A 462 2.23 -22.69 3.35
C TYR A 462 2.48 -24.12 2.89
N GLN A 463 2.31 -24.35 1.58
CA GLN A 463 2.48 -25.63 0.94
C GLN A 463 3.38 -25.50 -0.26
N ASN A 464 4.40 -26.34 -0.35
CA ASN A 464 5.37 -26.25 -1.43
C ASN A 464 4.95 -27.09 -2.64
N TYR A 465 5.16 -26.57 -3.83
CA TYR A 465 4.85 -27.19 -5.12
C TYR A 465 6.08 -27.28 -6.00
N LEU A 466 6.13 -28.33 -6.82
CA LEU A 466 7.06 -28.43 -7.93
C LEU A 466 6.38 -27.98 -9.21
N ILE A 467 6.96 -26.98 -9.89
CA ILE A 467 6.42 -26.43 -11.11
C ILE A 467 7.49 -26.28 -12.19
N GLU A 468 7.07 -26.25 -13.44
CA GLU A 468 7.94 -25.85 -14.56
C GLU A 468 8.24 -24.34 -14.52
N VAL A 469 9.29 -23.92 -15.22
CA VAL A 469 9.63 -22.50 -15.40
C VAL A 469 9.04 -22.02 -16.72
N ALA A 470 7.82 -21.49 -16.66
CA ALA A 470 7.07 -20.98 -17.80
C ALA A 470 6.06 -19.92 -17.32
N GLY A 471 5.53 -19.12 -18.24
CA GLY A 471 4.35 -18.31 -17.99
C GLY A 471 3.13 -19.21 -17.77
N LYS A 472 2.34 -19.00 -16.69
CA LYS A 472 1.23 -19.88 -16.26
C LYS A 472 1.71 -21.34 -16.08
N PRO A 473 2.66 -21.60 -15.18
CA PRO A 473 3.35 -22.87 -15.08
C PRO A 473 2.40 -24.01 -14.72
N ARG A 474 2.67 -25.21 -15.24
CA ARG A 474 2.02 -26.44 -14.82
C ARG A 474 2.71 -26.97 -13.59
N THR A 475 1.95 -27.64 -12.73
CA THR A 475 2.48 -28.41 -11.60
C THR A 475 3.01 -29.78 -12.09
N LEU A 476 4.07 -30.25 -11.47
CA LEU A 476 4.79 -31.48 -11.88
C LEU A 476 4.84 -32.48 -10.73
N ASP A 477 4.72 -33.77 -11.08
CA ASP A 477 5.08 -34.85 -10.19
C ASP A 477 6.43 -35.46 -10.57
N LEU A 478 7.29 -35.72 -9.57
CA LEU A 478 8.55 -36.40 -9.71
C LEU A 478 8.41 -37.84 -9.20
N ILE A 479 8.39 -38.82 -10.12
CA ILE A 479 8.06 -40.20 -9.90
C ILE A 479 9.31 -41.05 -9.81
N ALA A 480 9.36 -41.99 -8.87
CA ALA A 480 10.42 -42.98 -8.71
C ALA A 480 10.03 -44.31 -9.41
N TYR A 481 10.93 -44.79 -10.29
CA TYR A 481 10.78 -46.00 -11.04
C TYR A 481 11.86 -47.02 -10.67
N ASN A 482 11.49 -48.31 -10.63
CA ASN A 482 12.42 -49.41 -10.48
C ASN A 482 13.08 -49.80 -11.83
N ALA A 483 13.96 -50.81 -11.84
CA ALA A 483 14.63 -51.29 -13.05
C ALA A 483 13.70 -51.85 -14.13
N ALA A 484 12.49 -52.30 -13.75
CA ALA A 484 11.45 -52.71 -14.69
C ALA A 484 10.61 -51.59 -15.26
N GLY A 485 10.90 -50.30 -14.92
CA GLY A 485 10.10 -49.15 -15.33
C GLY A 485 8.78 -49.00 -14.56
N THR A 486 8.58 -49.77 -13.49
CA THR A 486 7.37 -49.67 -12.68
C THR A 486 7.50 -48.52 -11.68
N ARG A 487 6.44 -47.72 -11.53
CA ARG A 487 6.34 -46.69 -10.49
C ARG A 487 6.35 -47.36 -9.11
N ILE A 488 7.26 -46.96 -8.23
CA ILE A 488 7.41 -47.51 -6.87
C ILE A 488 7.12 -46.47 -5.79
N GLY A 489 7.07 -45.21 -6.15
CA GLY A 489 6.75 -44.10 -5.26
C GLY A 489 6.83 -42.75 -5.97
N SER A 490 6.64 -41.67 -5.22
CA SER A 490 6.70 -40.31 -5.75
C SER A 490 7.36 -39.36 -4.74
N VAL A 491 8.14 -38.40 -5.23
CA VAL A 491 8.63 -37.30 -4.40
C VAL A 491 7.49 -36.31 -4.07
N THR A 492 6.57 -36.16 -5.00
CA THR A 492 5.44 -35.23 -4.94
C THR A 492 4.10 -35.95 -4.85
N ASP A 493 3.07 -35.22 -4.47
CA ASP A 493 1.68 -35.70 -4.49
C ASP A 493 0.81 -34.60 -5.17
N ASN A 494 0.37 -34.84 -6.42
CA ASN A 494 -0.36 -33.87 -7.23
C ASN A 494 0.35 -32.49 -7.32
N GLY A 495 1.65 -32.53 -7.55
CA GLY A 495 2.50 -31.32 -7.63
C GLY A 495 3.00 -30.84 -6.28
N VAL A 496 2.45 -31.29 -5.17
CA VAL A 496 2.88 -30.89 -3.82
C VAL A 496 4.19 -31.58 -3.47
N LEU A 497 5.21 -30.80 -3.16
CA LEU A 497 6.49 -31.28 -2.61
C LEU A 497 6.47 -31.47 -1.11
N ASN A 498 5.73 -30.57 -0.41
CA ASN A 498 5.63 -30.62 1.03
C ASN A 498 4.33 -29.97 1.48
N TYR A 499 3.45 -30.76 2.05
CA TYR A 499 2.23 -30.28 2.70
C TYR A 499 2.57 -29.53 3.98
N ALA A 500 1.82 -28.46 4.25
CA ALA A 500 1.97 -27.63 5.44
C ALA A 500 3.44 -27.39 5.84
N ALA A 501 4.28 -26.98 4.86
CA ALA A 501 5.70 -26.66 5.09
C ALA A 501 5.87 -25.56 6.15
N THR A 502 4.89 -24.65 6.24
CA THR A 502 4.74 -23.71 7.34
C THR A 502 3.29 -23.77 7.83
N LEU A 503 3.12 -23.78 9.13
CA LEU A 503 1.83 -23.75 9.79
C LEU A 503 1.96 -22.86 11.02
N THR A 504 1.23 -21.75 11.06
CA THR A 504 1.19 -20.85 12.20
C THR A 504 -0.23 -20.42 12.49
N GLY A 505 -0.51 -20.09 13.72
CA GLY A 505 -1.78 -19.53 14.16
C GLY A 505 -1.60 -18.76 15.45
N GLY A 506 -2.40 -17.75 15.64
CA GLY A 506 -2.32 -16.91 16.83
C GLY A 506 -3.37 -15.81 16.84
N ASN A 507 -3.46 -15.19 17.97
CA ASN A 507 -4.33 -14.05 18.22
C ASN A 507 -3.53 -12.94 18.89
N SER A 508 -3.87 -11.70 18.56
CA SER A 508 -3.31 -10.51 19.19
C SER A 508 -4.42 -9.52 19.50
N ASP A 509 -4.36 -8.94 20.69
CA ASP A 509 -5.21 -7.84 21.15
C ASP A 509 -4.37 -6.73 21.74
N ALA A 510 -4.66 -5.50 21.39
CA ALA A 510 -4.01 -4.31 21.90
C ALA A 510 -5.01 -3.31 22.48
N LYS A 511 -4.62 -2.71 23.59
CA LYS A 511 -5.22 -1.48 24.12
C LYS A 511 -4.15 -0.39 24.07
N MET A 512 -4.49 0.75 23.48
CA MET A 512 -3.60 1.89 23.42
C MET A 512 -4.31 3.14 23.89
N ILE A 513 -3.60 3.96 24.64
CA ILE A 513 -4.00 5.32 24.98
C ILE A 513 -2.84 6.27 24.70
N ALA A 514 -3.14 7.39 24.10
CA ALA A 514 -2.22 8.48 23.88
C ALA A 514 -2.76 9.80 24.41
N VAL A 515 -1.86 10.63 24.93
CA VAL A 515 -2.12 12.03 25.20
C VAL A 515 -1.22 12.85 24.29
N PHE A 516 -1.75 13.93 23.73
CA PHE A 516 -0.96 14.80 22.87
C PHE A 516 -1.30 16.26 23.10
N ALA A 517 -0.29 17.11 22.87
CA ALA A 517 -0.41 18.55 22.88
C ALA A 517 0.32 19.11 21.65
N ASN A 518 -0.22 20.15 21.07
CA ASN A 518 0.44 20.93 20.02
C ASN A 518 0.10 22.39 20.20
N ASP A 519 1.09 23.28 20.09
CA ASP A 519 0.90 24.73 20.11
C ASP A 519 1.48 25.33 18.85
N THR A 520 0.76 26.25 18.24
CA THR A 520 1.25 27.12 17.18
C THR A 520 1.30 28.55 17.71
N TRP A 521 2.50 29.06 17.89
CA TRP A 521 2.76 30.38 18.42
C TRP A 521 3.16 31.35 17.33
N GLU A 522 2.30 32.31 16.99
CA GLU A 522 2.59 33.42 16.09
C GLU A 522 3.13 34.60 16.92
N ILE A 523 4.48 34.74 16.91
CA ILE A 523 5.19 35.77 17.67
C ILE A 523 4.99 37.16 17.03
N LEU A 524 5.10 37.21 15.72
CA LEU A 524 4.94 38.39 14.87
C LEU A 524 4.17 37.98 13.61
N PRO A 525 3.47 38.86 12.95
CA PRO A 525 2.84 38.56 11.66
C PRO A 525 3.83 37.88 10.70
N GLY A 526 3.50 36.67 10.28
CA GLY A 526 4.33 35.84 9.40
C GLY A 526 5.43 35.02 10.08
N LEU A 527 5.72 35.19 11.38
CA LEU A 527 6.67 34.36 12.12
C LEU A 527 5.92 33.44 13.08
N ARG A 528 5.89 32.15 12.76
CA ARG A 528 5.19 31.12 13.55
C ARG A 528 6.17 30.05 14.02
N PHE A 529 6.04 29.67 15.28
CA PHE A 529 6.65 28.47 15.84
C PHE A 529 5.56 27.47 16.13
N ASP A 530 5.79 26.19 15.89
CA ASP A 530 4.89 25.16 16.35
C ASP A 530 5.69 24.04 17.00
N ALA A 531 5.13 23.47 18.05
CA ALA A 531 5.71 22.33 18.74
C ALA A 531 4.61 21.39 19.21
N GLY A 532 4.87 20.09 19.14
CA GLY A 532 3.93 19.09 19.56
C GLY A 532 4.63 17.90 20.22
N VAL A 533 3.94 17.26 21.12
CA VAL A 533 4.36 16.04 21.80
C VAL A 533 3.20 15.07 21.90
N ARG A 534 3.49 13.77 21.74
CA ARG A 534 2.54 12.68 21.89
C ARG A 534 3.21 11.56 22.69
N HIS A 535 2.57 11.18 23.78
CA HIS A 535 2.99 10.04 24.60
C HIS A 535 1.95 8.93 24.51
N GLU A 536 2.39 7.73 24.21
CA GLU A 536 1.55 6.56 23.95
C GLU A 536 1.91 5.42 24.88
N ARG A 537 0.90 4.74 25.40
CA ARG A 537 1.03 3.53 26.21
C ARG A 537 0.20 2.42 25.61
N TYR A 538 0.81 1.27 25.47
CA TYR A 538 0.22 0.08 24.91
C TYR A 538 0.11 -1.02 25.95
N SER A 539 -0.85 -1.90 25.78
CA SER A 539 -0.97 -3.16 26.51
C SER A 539 -1.36 -4.23 25.50
N TYR A 540 -0.42 -5.10 25.20
CA TYR A 540 -0.58 -6.21 24.27
C TYR A 540 -0.81 -7.50 25.02
N LYS A 541 -1.68 -8.35 24.49
CA LYS A 541 -1.85 -9.74 24.89
C LYS A 541 -2.24 -10.58 23.70
N GLY A 542 -1.86 -11.83 23.73
CA GLY A 542 -2.21 -12.77 22.69
C GLY A 542 -1.57 -14.12 22.90
N TYR A 543 -1.64 -14.96 21.90
CA TYR A 543 -0.99 -16.26 21.92
C TYR A 543 -0.44 -16.64 20.56
N ALA A 544 0.59 -17.50 20.56
CA ALA A 544 1.07 -18.25 19.42
C ALA A 544 0.71 -19.73 19.58
N ALA A 545 0.11 -20.34 18.57
CA ALA A 545 -0.12 -21.79 18.54
C ALA A 545 1.19 -22.53 18.27
N LEU A 546 1.48 -23.56 19.08
CA LEU A 546 2.67 -24.38 18.89
C LEU A 546 2.48 -25.39 17.77
N THR A 547 3.51 -25.55 16.95
CA THR A 547 3.57 -26.54 15.89
C THR A 547 4.81 -27.41 16.02
N GLY A 548 4.68 -28.66 15.57
CA GLY A 548 5.76 -29.63 15.53
C GLY A 548 5.81 -30.37 14.18
N PRO A 549 6.86 -31.16 13.92
CA PRO A 549 6.94 -32.02 12.74
C PRO A 549 5.91 -33.12 12.81
N ALA A 550 5.37 -33.52 11.65
CA ALA A 550 4.41 -34.61 11.52
C ALA A 550 4.56 -35.29 10.16
N ASN A 551 4.14 -36.56 10.12
CA ASN A 551 3.91 -37.34 8.91
C ASN A 551 2.40 -37.55 8.79
N LEU A 552 1.79 -37.35 7.63
CA LEU A 552 0.36 -37.53 7.41
C LEU A 552 0.00 -38.98 7.05
N GLY A 553 1.01 -39.83 6.79
CA GLY A 553 0.87 -41.29 6.73
C GLY A 553 0.67 -41.88 5.33
N ASN A 554 0.97 -41.20 4.24
CA ASN A 554 0.93 -41.75 2.90
C ASN A 554 2.29 -42.35 2.48
N ALA A 555 2.49 -43.64 2.65
CA ALA A 555 3.76 -44.31 2.31
C ALA A 555 4.11 -44.28 0.80
N GLY A 556 3.24 -43.80 -0.08
CA GLY A 556 3.48 -43.74 -1.53
C GLY A 556 4.14 -42.43 -1.99
N THR A 557 4.37 -41.46 -1.09
CA THR A 557 4.96 -40.18 -1.42
C THR A 557 5.85 -39.66 -0.30
N LEU A 558 6.82 -38.78 -0.66
CA LEU A 558 7.61 -38.02 0.31
C LEU A 558 6.94 -36.71 0.71
N ALA A 559 5.86 -36.27 0.04
CA ALA A 559 5.27 -34.97 0.17
C ALA A 559 4.66 -34.69 1.55
N ASP A 560 4.27 -35.72 2.28
CA ASP A 560 3.61 -35.64 3.58
C ASP A 560 4.48 -36.13 4.76
N ASP A 561 5.74 -36.50 4.51
CA ASP A 561 6.68 -37.02 5.52
C ASP A 561 7.16 -35.95 6.49
N THR A 562 7.30 -34.71 6.03
CA THR A 562 7.91 -33.61 6.78
C THR A 562 6.99 -32.39 6.87
N THR A 563 5.73 -32.62 7.25
CA THR A 563 4.73 -31.57 7.43
C THR A 563 4.85 -30.92 8.81
N ARG A 564 4.21 -29.78 8.98
CA ARG A 564 3.95 -29.20 10.30
C ARG A 564 2.54 -29.53 10.75
N ALA A 565 2.37 -29.71 12.06
CA ALA A 565 1.09 -29.98 12.70
C ALA A 565 0.92 -29.06 13.91
N PHE A 566 -0.29 -28.62 14.22
CA PHE A 566 -0.57 -28.02 15.52
C PHE A 566 -0.48 -29.05 16.61
N THR A 567 0.16 -28.71 17.73
CA THR A 567 0.30 -29.62 18.89
C THR A 567 -0.90 -29.55 19.84
N GLY A 568 -1.83 -28.63 19.63
CA GLY A 568 -2.90 -28.32 20.58
C GLY A 568 -2.46 -27.36 21.71
N ASN A 569 -1.18 -27.07 21.83
CA ASN A 569 -0.64 -26.16 22.85
C ASN A 569 -0.47 -24.74 22.31
N ILE A 570 -0.50 -23.77 23.22
CA ILE A 570 -0.27 -22.34 22.92
C ILE A 570 0.76 -21.75 23.88
N ILE A 571 1.42 -20.68 23.43
CA ILE A 571 2.23 -19.82 24.27
C ILE A 571 1.53 -18.47 24.37
N ASN A 572 1.13 -18.09 25.59
CA ASN A 572 0.58 -16.76 25.84
C ASN A 572 1.68 -15.74 25.94
N GLN A 573 1.48 -14.59 25.28
CA GLN A 573 2.39 -13.49 25.23
C GLN A 573 1.73 -12.19 25.72
N THR A 574 2.52 -11.32 26.33
CA THR A 574 2.06 -9.99 26.76
C THR A 574 3.17 -8.97 26.53
N GLY A 575 2.78 -7.69 26.31
CA GLY A 575 3.72 -6.59 26.19
C GLY A 575 3.11 -5.28 26.70
N LYS A 576 3.95 -4.38 27.19
CA LYS A 576 3.52 -3.04 27.64
C LYS A 576 4.50 -1.97 27.13
N PRO A 577 4.68 -1.83 25.83
CA PRO A 577 5.53 -0.78 25.29
C PRO A 577 4.93 0.60 25.50
N HIS A 578 5.80 1.60 25.50
CA HIS A 578 5.43 3.02 25.49
C HIS A 578 6.41 3.76 24.59
N VAL A 579 5.94 4.80 23.95
CA VAL A 579 6.74 5.64 23.05
C VAL A 579 6.39 7.11 23.27
N THR A 580 7.34 7.98 22.97
CA THR A 580 7.13 9.43 23.04
C THR A 580 7.67 10.09 21.78
N ASN A 581 6.74 10.61 20.99
CA ASN A 581 7.05 11.30 19.73
C ASN A 581 6.90 12.81 19.92
N TRP A 582 7.77 13.58 19.27
CA TRP A 582 7.69 15.03 19.34
C TRP A 582 8.09 15.68 18.01
N THR A 583 7.70 16.93 17.84
CA THR A 583 8.05 17.75 16.69
C THR A 583 8.14 19.20 17.12
N ALA A 584 9.06 19.96 16.51
CA ALA A 584 9.17 21.39 16.69
C ALA A 584 9.59 22.03 15.38
N GLY A 585 8.93 23.14 14.99
CA GLY A 585 9.19 23.82 13.74
C GLY A 585 8.99 25.32 13.84
N ALA A 586 9.51 26.02 12.84
CA ALA A 586 9.31 27.44 12.64
C ALA A 586 9.03 27.72 11.17
N ASN A 587 8.15 28.66 10.89
CA ASN A 587 7.87 29.19 9.57
C ASN A 587 8.00 30.70 9.61
N TYR A 588 8.64 31.27 8.60
CA TYR A 588 8.71 32.71 8.43
C TYR A 588 8.32 33.10 6.99
N ASP A 589 7.25 33.86 6.86
CA ASP A 589 6.77 34.37 5.62
C ASP A 589 7.30 35.80 5.45
N PHE A 590 8.33 36.00 4.62
CA PHE A 590 8.85 37.35 4.27
C PHE A 590 7.78 38.21 3.61
N ASN A 591 6.95 37.56 2.83
CA ASN A 591 5.76 38.12 2.19
C ASN A 591 4.90 36.98 1.63
N ARG A 592 3.79 37.26 0.97
CA ARG A 592 2.89 36.24 0.36
C ARG A 592 3.52 35.40 -0.75
N HIS A 593 4.74 35.70 -1.18
CA HIS A 593 5.42 35.04 -2.29
C HIS A 593 6.64 34.24 -1.85
N ILE A 594 7.24 34.58 -0.73
CA ILE A 594 8.48 33.98 -0.25
C ILE A 594 8.35 33.64 1.23
N GLY A 595 8.53 32.39 1.56
CA GLY A 595 8.57 31.89 2.93
C GLY A 595 9.69 30.87 3.11
N VAL A 596 10.12 30.68 4.35
CA VAL A 596 11.06 29.63 4.74
C VAL A 596 10.54 28.92 5.96
N TYR A 597 10.93 27.67 6.13
CA TYR A 597 10.63 26.91 7.33
C TYR A 597 11.77 25.99 7.72
N GLY A 598 11.80 25.60 8.98
CA GLY A 598 12.67 24.57 9.51
C GLY A 598 11.95 23.75 10.55
N ARG A 599 12.29 22.47 10.68
CA ARG A 599 11.64 21.53 11.61
C ARG A 599 12.56 20.42 12.04
N ALA A 600 12.40 20.01 13.30
CA ALA A 600 12.94 18.76 13.85
C ALA A 600 11.80 17.87 14.34
N SER A 601 11.91 16.58 14.14
CA SER A 601 10.93 15.59 14.58
C SER A 601 11.63 14.33 15.07
N HIS A 602 11.12 13.77 16.16
CA HIS A 602 11.54 12.50 16.73
C HIS A 602 10.42 11.49 16.57
N LEU A 603 10.75 10.35 16.00
CA LEU A 603 9.82 9.25 15.75
C LEU A 603 10.37 7.98 16.39
N GLU A 604 9.65 7.43 17.34
CA GLU A 604 9.89 6.14 17.97
C GLU A 604 8.70 5.21 17.66
N THR A 605 8.96 4.02 17.12
CA THR A 605 7.92 3.03 16.81
C THR A 605 7.81 2.00 17.92
N PRO A 606 6.61 1.66 18.40
CA PRO A 606 6.44 0.50 19.26
C PRO A 606 6.63 -0.80 18.45
N PRO A 607 6.91 -1.93 19.08
CA PRO A 607 6.76 -3.23 18.45
C PRO A 607 5.33 -3.41 17.95
N SER A 608 5.14 -4.06 16.80
CA SER A 608 3.78 -4.40 16.33
C SER A 608 3.08 -5.35 17.32
N VAL A 609 1.76 -5.21 17.44
CA VAL A 609 0.94 -6.15 18.23
C VAL A 609 1.07 -7.58 17.73
N GLN A 610 1.40 -7.79 16.47
CA GLN A 610 1.61 -9.12 15.88
C GLN A 610 2.76 -9.89 16.53
N THR A 611 3.69 -9.22 17.21
CA THR A 611 4.79 -9.88 17.94
C THR A 611 4.28 -10.87 18.98
N VAL A 612 3.10 -10.64 19.60
CA VAL A 612 2.51 -11.59 20.57
C VAL A 612 1.95 -12.86 19.92
N MET A 613 1.87 -12.92 18.59
CA MET A 613 1.53 -14.14 17.83
C MET A 613 2.78 -14.95 17.43
N SER A 614 3.97 -14.53 17.85
CA SER A 614 5.22 -15.23 17.56
C SER A 614 5.64 -16.12 18.73
N ILE A 615 6.15 -17.31 18.45
CA ILE A 615 6.73 -18.21 19.47
C ILE A 615 7.97 -17.57 20.12
N ASN A 616 8.76 -16.87 19.31
CA ASN A 616 9.95 -16.13 19.76
C ASN A 616 9.80 -14.66 19.34
N PRO A 617 9.08 -13.85 20.13
CA PRO A 617 8.87 -12.45 19.77
C PRO A 617 10.19 -11.68 19.79
N THR A 618 10.53 -11.07 18.66
CA THR A 618 11.65 -10.11 18.63
C THR A 618 11.05 -8.73 18.85
N ILE A 619 11.29 -8.17 20.03
CA ILE A 619 10.80 -6.84 20.39
C ILE A 619 11.85 -5.82 19.93
N LEU A 620 11.62 -5.22 18.77
CA LEU A 620 12.52 -4.23 18.21
C LEU A 620 11.75 -2.94 17.92
N THR A 621 12.34 -1.82 18.32
CA THR A 621 11.86 -0.47 18.01
C THR A 621 12.77 0.15 16.95
N THR A 622 12.24 1.03 16.13
CA THR A 622 13.01 1.93 15.27
C THR A 622 12.88 3.34 15.80
N ILE A 623 14.00 4.02 15.93
CA ILE A 623 14.04 5.44 16.26
C ILE A 623 14.56 6.19 15.05
N ALA A 624 13.87 7.28 14.68
CA ALA A 624 14.27 8.15 13.60
C ALA A 624 14.18 9.62 14.02
N ASP A 625 15.31 10.32 13.93
CA ASP A 625 15.35 11.77 14.05
C ASP A 625 15.36 12.40 12.66
N GLN A 626 14.40 13.27 12.39
CA GLN A 626 14.25 13.94 11.12
C GLN A 626 14.43 15.45 11.27
N TYR A 627 15.22 16.02 10.39
CA TYR A 627 15.44 17.47 10.28
C TYR A 627 15.11 17.91 8.87
N GLU A 628 14.37 18.99 8.73
CA GLU A 628 14.03 19.55 7.43
C GLU A 628 14.10 21.07 7.45
N ALA A 629 14.47 21.64 6.30
CA ALA A 629 14.41 23.08 6.06
C ALA A 629 13.93 23.32 4.62
N GLY A 630 13.05 24.28 4.43
CA GLY A 630 12.44 24.51 3.13
C GLY A 630 12.31 25.98 2.77
N LEU A 631 12.38 26.21 1.45
CA LEU A 631 12.08 27.48 0.79
C LEU A 631 10.75 27.31 0.06
N LYS A 632 9.86 28.29 0.23
CA LYS A 632 8.57 28.35 -0.42
C LYS A 632 8.51 29.58 -1.32
N LEU A 633 8.24 29.34 -2.58
CA LEU A 633 8.03 30.39 -3.59
C LEU A 633 6.64 30.22 -4.17
N ALA A 634 5.82 31.26 -4.19
CA ALA A 634 4.49 31.28 -4.76
C ALA A 634 4.22 32.58 -5.50
N ALA A 635 3.65 32.52 -6.70
CA ALA A 635 3.27 33.68 -7.52
C ALA A 635 2.05 33.30 -8.38
N GLY A 636 0.89 33.90 -8.06
CA GLY A 636 -0.36 33.59 -8.75
C GLY A 636 -0.68 32.10 -8.65
N ARG A 637 -0.83 31.42 -9.80
CA ARG A 637 -1.07 29.96 -9.89
C ARG A 637 0.20 29.11 -9.87
N SER A 638 1.37 29.74 -9.74
CA SER A 638 2.66 29.03 -9.73
C SER A 638 3.21 28.92 -8.33
N TYR A 639 3.80 27.76 -8.02
CA TYR A 639 4.59 27.57 -6.80
C TYR A 639 5.81 26.70 -7.06
N LEU A 640 6.83 26.87 -6.23
CA LEU A 640 7.98 25.99 -6.14
C LEU A 640 8.40 25.88 -4.67
N TYR A 641 8.32 24.68 -4.12
CA TYR A 641 8.78 24.36 -2.77
C TYR A 641 10.02 23.50 -2.87
N VAL A 642 11.07 23.90 -2.18
CA VAL A 642 12.33 23.18 -2.10
C VAL A 642 12.58 22.82 -0.65
N THR A 643 12.72 21.51 -0.35
CA THR A 643 12.91 21.02 1.01
C THR A 643 14.19 20.21 1.08
N GLY A 644 15.18 20.66 1.85
CA GLY A 644 16.29 19.83 2.29
C GLY A 644 15.89 19.00 3.50
N PHE A 645 16.30 17.74 3.56
CA PHE A 645 16.01 16.87 4.68
C PHE A 645 17.19 15.98 5.08
N TYR A 646 17.23 15.62 6.35
CA TYR A 646 18.14 14.66 6.92
C TYR A 646 17.37 13.75 7.89
N THR A 647 17.46 12.44 7.69
CA THR A 647 16.89 11.42 8.59
C THR A 647 18.03 10.56 9.13
N ASN A 648 18.12 10.43 10.44
CA ASN A 648 19.03 9.53 11.12
C ASN A 648 18.23 8.43 11.82
N PHE A 649 18.61 7.18 11.59
CA PHE A 649 18.02 6.00 12.22
C PHE A 649 19.01 5.43 13.23
N ASP A 650 18.60 5.36 14.49
CA ASP A 650 19.41 4.78 15.56
C ASP A 650 18.52 4.37 16.75
N PRO A 651 18.15 3.09 16.87
CA PRO A 651 18.41 2.01 15.94
C PRO A 651 17.44 1.98 14.74
N LEU A 652 17.91 1.47 13.61
CA LEU A 652 17.08 0.98 12.53
C LEU A 652 16.84 -0.52 12.74
N ASN A 653 15.58 -0.90 12.88
CA ASN A 653 15.17 -2.28 12.83
C ASN A 653 14.67 -2.59 11.42
N ALA A 654 15.31 -3.54 10.78
CA ALA A 654 14.92 -4.00 9.46
C ALA A 654 15.00 -5.51 9.41
N SER A 655 14.19 -6.13 8.57
CA SER A 655 14.29 -7.56 8.29
C SER A 655 14.40 -7.80 6.80
N PHE A 656 15.20 -8.78 6.43
CA PHE A 656 15.39 -9.18 5.04
C PHE A 656 15.12 -10.66 4.90
N LEU A 657 14.45 -11.02 3.82
CA LEU A 657 14.39 -12.41 3.41
C LEU A 657 15.77 -12.83 2.93
N ALA A 658 16.34 -13.84 3.53
CA ALA A 658 17.68 -14.32 3.25
C ALA A 658 17.74 -15.84 3.12
N PHE A 659 18.84 -16.31 2.54
CA PHE A 659 19.18 -17.72 2.51
C PHE A 659 19.73 -18.15 3.87
N ASP A 660 19.18 -19.22 4.42
CA ASP A 660 19.70 -19.89 5.60
C ASP A 660 20.48 -21.15 5.17
N PRO A 661 21.82 -21.15 5.28
CA PRO A 661 22.63 -22.30 4.88
C PRO A 661 22.33 -23.57 5.70
N SER A 662 21.87 -23.41 6.94
CA SER A 662 21.57 -24.54 7.82
C SER A 662 20.34 -25.31 7.42
N THR A 663 19.36 -24.61 6.81
CA THR A 663 18.09 -25.21 6.37
C THR A 663 17.95 -25.29 4.85
N GLY A 664 18.86 -24.66 4.09
CA GLY A 664 18.79 -24.55 2.64
C GLY A 664 17.62 -23.69 2.13
N ARG A 665 17.00 -22.88 3.01
CA ARG A 665 15.81 -22.08 2.69
C ARG A 665 16.18 -20.66 2.31
N ASN A 666 15.48 -20.09 1.35
CA ASN A 666 15.66 -18.73 0.84
C ASN A 666 14.64 -17.73 1.41
N ASP A 667 13.70 -18.20 2.19
CA ASP A 667 12.57 -17.42 2.69
C ASP A 667 12.64 -17.18 4.21
N VAL A 668 13.84 -17.25 4.76
CA VAL A 668 14.07 -16.98 6.19
C VAL A 668 14.17 -15.48 6.40
N ASN A 669 13.33 -14.97 7.28
CA ASN A 669 13.37 -13.56 7.66
C ASN A 669 14.47 -13.36 8.72
N ILE A 670 15.54 -12.71 8.33
CA ILE A 670 16.66 -12.41 9.23
C ILE A 670 16.50 -10.96 9.72
N PRO A 671 16.30 -10.73 11.02
CA PRO A 671 16.26 -9.40 11.56
C PRO A 671 17.68 -8.82 11.69
N PHE A 672 17.78 -7.51 11.42
CA PHE A 672 18.99 -6.73 11.53
C PHE A 672 18.72 -5.50 12.39
N ILE A 673 19.71 -5.12 13.17
CA ILE A 673 19.71 -3.89 13.95
C ILE A 673 20.93 -3.09 13.54
N GLY A 674 20.76 -1.81 13.30
CA GLY A 674 21.87 -0.96 12.90
C GLY A 674 21.50 0.50 12.85
N GLU A 675 22.37 1.27 12.25
CA GLU A 675 22.21 2.68 11.99
C GLU A 675 22.14 2.94 10.49
N ALA A 676 21.33 3.90 10.10
CA ALA A 676 21.27 4.37 8.73
C ALA A 676 21.02 5.87 8.70
N GLN A 677 21.43 6.51 7.61
CA GLN A 677 21.16 7.92 7.39
C GLN A 677 20.70 8.17 5.95
N VAL A 678 19.81 9.13 5.80
CA VAL A 678 19.38 9.63 4.50
C VAL A 678 19.39 11.15 4.51
N LYS A 679 20.11 11.75 3.59
CA LYS A 679 20.05 13.19 3.35
C LYS A 679 19.63 13.46 1.91
N GLY A 680 18.87 14.52 1.68
CA GLY A 680 18.39 14.79 0.35
C GLY A 680 17.71 16.14 0.19
N ILE A 681 17.29 16.40 -1.03
CA ILE A 681 16.54 17.57 -1.44
C ILE A 681 15.33 17.14 -2.25
N GLU A 682 14.19 17.72 -1.95
CA GLU A 682 12.92 17.56 -2.65
C GLU A 682 12.56 18.85 -3.36
N PHE A 683 12.09 18.74 -4.59
CA PHE A 683 11.49 19.80 -5.37
C PHE A 683 10.04 19.45 -5.65
N ASP A 684 9.15 20.39 -5.40
CA ASP A 684 7.71 20.27 -5.62
C ASP A 684 7.22 21.56 -6.29
N GLY A 685 6.78 21.48 -7.53
CA GLY A 685 6.45 22.67 -8.28
C GLY A 685 5.31 22.51 -9.28
N SER A 686 4.58 23.60 -9.41
CA SER A 686 3.61 23.84 -10.47
C SER A 686 3.85 25.23 -11.04
N LEU A 687 4.21 25.30 -12.31
CA LEU A 687 4.49 26.55 -13.01
C LEU A 687 3.41 26.78 -14.07
N ALA A 688 2.51 27.73 -13.84
CA ALA A 688 1.54 28.20 -14.83
C ALA A 688 2.25 29.21 -15.75
N LEU A 689 2.87 28.71 -16.82
CA LEU A 689 3.66 29.55 -17.75
C LEU A 689 2.77 30.41 -18.63
N THR A 690 1.57 29.94 -18.95
CA THR A 690 0.50 30.73 -19.61
C THR A 690 -0.84 30.33 -18.99
N SER A 691 -1.94 30.93 -19.49
CA SER A 691 -3.31 30.51 -19.08
C SER A 691 -3.65 29.07 -19.51
N TRP A 692 -3.01 28.58 -20.55
CA TRP A 692 -3.28 27.29 -21.20
C TRP A 692 -2.15 26.26 -21.06
N PHE A 693 -0.98 26.66 -20.53
CA PHE A 693 0.17 25.75 -20.35
C PHE A 693 0.73 25.80 -18.94
N SER A 694 0.80 24.64 -18.31
CA SER A 694 1.45 24.47 -17.01
C SER A 694 2.44 23.31 -17.02
N LEU A 695 3.47 23.43 -16.17
CA LEU A 695 4.47 22.41 -15.94
C LEU A 695 4.44 22.03 -14.47
N ASN A 696 4.05 20.80 -14.19
CA ASN A 696 4.04 20.24 -12.84
C ASN A 696 5.20 19.25 -12.70
N GLY A 697 5.75 19.11 -11.49
CA GLY A 697 6.81 18.14 -11.29
C GLY A 697 7.20 17.98 -9.84
N ALA A 698 7.73 16.79 -9.58
CA ALA A 698 8.29 16.39 -8.31
C ALA A 698 9.62 15.70 -8.55
N LEU A 699 10.67 16.08 -7.81
CA LEU A 699 11.98 15.48 -7.91
C LEU A 699 12.56 15.29 -6.51
N THR A 700 13.14 14.14 -6.27
CA THR A 700 13.91 13.83 -5.04
C THR A 700 15.30 13.40 -5.42
N ILE A 701 16.29 14.03 -4.81
CA ILE A 701 17.71 13.68 -4.88
C ILE A 701 18.16 13.36 -3.47
N SER A 702 18.68 12.15 -3.24
CA SER A 702 19.04 11.71 -1.88
C SER A 702 20.28 10.81 -1.88
N ASP A 703 20.89 10.65 -0.72
CA ASP A 703 22.01 9.75 -0.46
C ASP A 703 21.67 8.83 0.72
N PRO A 704 20.91 7.73 0.47
CA PRO A 704 20.51 6.76 1.49
C PRO A 704 21.63 5.77 1.76
N LYS A 705 22.15 5.71 3.00
CA LYS A 705 23.29 4.87 3.37
C LYS A 705 23.09 4.17 4.71
N TYR A 706 23.55 2.92 4.78
CA TYR A 706 23.80 2.26 6.04
C TYR A 706 25.08 2.83 6.70
N LYS A 707 25.09 2.91 8.01
CA LYS A 707 26.26 3.31 8.80
C LYS A 707 26.88 2.11 9.52
N ASN A 708 26.12 1.52 10.41
CA ASN A 708 26.56 0.40 11.21
C ASN A 708 25.43 -0.62 11.22
N PHE A 709 25.69 -1.84 10.77
CA PHE A 709 24.62 -2.80 10.58
C PHE A 709 25.05 -4.19 11.04
N GLN A 710 24.28 -4.81 11.93
CA GLN A 710 24.57 -6.13 12.48
C GLN A 710 23.39 -7.06 12.30
N SER A 711 23.66 -8.31 11.97
CA SER A 711 22.65 -9.37 12.04
C SER A 711 22.30 -9.63 13.51
N SER A 712 21.01 -9.74 13.82
CA SER A 712 20.53 -10.07 15.17
C SER A 712 20.88 -11.50 15.61
N THR A 713 21.37 -12.33 14.70
CA THR A 713 21.78 -13.73 14.98
C THR A 713 23.20 -13.84 15.56
N GLY A 714 23.88 -12.71 15.79
CA GLY A 714 25.22 -12.68 16.36
C GLY A 714 26.34 -13.15 15.41
N ALA A 715 26.05 -13.30 14.14
CA ALA A 715 27.05 -13.46 13.09
C ALA A 715 27.87 -12.18 12.94
N ASP A 716 29.05 -12.28 12.32
CA ASP A 716 29.96 -11.15 12.08
C ASP A 716 29.22 -9.90 11.57
N PRO A 717 29.68 -8.69 11.96
CA PRO A 717 29.06 -7.46 11.48
C PRO A 717 28.94 -7.47 9.96
N VAL A 718 27.73 -7.21 9.46
CA VAL A 718 27.52 -7.12 8.03
C VAL A 718 28.30 -5.90 7.52
N GLN A 719 29.21 -6.09 6.56
CA GLN A 719 30.01 -5.03 5.94
C GLN A 719 29.14 -4.13 5.03
N ALA A 720 28.10 -3.52 5.63
CA ALA A 720 27.15 -2.67 4.92
C ALA A 720 27.43 -1.17 5.08
N GLU A 721 28.48 -0.78 5.83
CA GLU A 721 28.81 0.62 6.03
C GLU A 721 29.07 1.35 4.70
N GLY A 722 28.42 2.50 4.54
CA GLY A 722 28.50 3.31 3.32
C GLY A 722 27.72 2.75 2.12
N LYS A 723 27.17 1.53 2.21
CA LYS A 723 26.33 0.94 1.15
C LYS A 723 24.98 1.65 1.07
N GLN A 724 24.45 1.71 -0.14
CA GLN A 724 23.13 2.28 -0.38
C GLN A 724 22.03 1.41 0.24
N ILE A 725 21.08 2.04 0.92
CA ILE A 725 19.94 1.32 1.51
C ILE A 725 19.19 0.55 0.41
N VAL A 726 18.85 -0.69 0.72
CA VAL A 726 18.18 -1.62 -0.20
C VAL A 726 16.94 -0.98 -0.81
N ARG A 727 16.84 -1.04 -2.13
CA ARG A 727 15.74 -0.56 -2.98
C ARG A 727 15.47 0.96 -2.90
N GLN A 728 16.32 1.75 -2.24
CA GLN A 728 16.22 3.21 -2.18
C GLN A 728 17.03 3.85 -3.32
N PRO A 729 16.43 4.59 -4.26
CA PRO A 729 17.14 5.28 -5.33
C PRO A 729 17.79 6.58 -4.82
N LYS A 730 18.85 7.02 -5.50
CA LYS A 730 19.43 8.35 -5.24
C LYS A 730 18.67 9.47 -5.93
N ILE A 731 18.04 9.20 -7.07
CA ILE A 731 17.29 10.18 -7.86
C ILE A 731 16.01 9.52 -8.34
N TYR A 732 14.88 10.17 -8.11
CA TYR A 732 13.59 9.76 -8.65
C TYR A 732 12.63 10.96 -8.70
N GLY A 733 11.66 10.88 -9.60
CA GLY A 733 10.68 11.95 -9.74
C GLY A 733 9.89 11.87 -11.04
N ASN A 734 9.10 12.89 -11.27
CA ASN A 734 8.29 13.01 -12.47
C ASN A 734 8.18 14.47 -12.93
N ILE A 735 7.87 14.63 -14.20
CA ILE A 735 7.53 15.90 -14.82
C ILE A 735 6.29 15.74 -15.69
N ARG A 736 5.36 16.68 -15.60
CA ARG A 736 4.07 16.63 -16.29
C ARG A 736 3.73 17.97 -16.93
N PRO A 737 4.10 18.23 -18.20
CA PRO A 737 3.54 19.30 -18.99
C PRO A 737 2.04 19.06 -19.20
N SER A 738 1.24 20.11 -19.05
CA SER A 738 -0.22 20.09 -19.22
C SER A 738 -0.67 21.29 -20.05
N PHE A 739 -1.60 21.02 -20.97
CA PHE A 739 -2.22 22.00 -21.86
C PHE A 739 -3.73 21.97 -21.62
N ASP A 740 -4.29 23.09 -21.18
CA ASP A 740 -5.72 23.24 -20.87
C ASP A 740 -6.25 24.41 -21.68
N PHE A 741 -7.22 24.19 -22.58
CA PHE A 741 -7.77 25.19 -23.46
C PHE A 741 -9.21 24.86 -23.90
N ASP A 742 -9.94 25.88 -24.29
CA ASP A 742 -11.31 25.73 -24.78
C ASP A 742 -11.34 25.71 -26.31
N LEU A 743 -12.10 24.76 -26.88
CA LEU A 743 -12.41 24.64 -28.30
C LEU A 743 -13.92 24.73 -28.49
N GLY A 744 -14.43 25.96 -28.65
CA GLY A 744 -15.87 26.22 -28.65
C GLY A 744 -16.46 25.84 -27.30
N ASP A 745 -17.49 24.98 -27.30
CA ASP A 745 -18.17 24.50 -26.08
C ASP A 745 -17.41 23.35 -25.38
N ASN A 746 -16.22 23.00 -25.86
CA ASN A 746 -15.44 21.90 -25.29
C ASN A 746 -14.24 22.43 -24.51
N ALA A 747 -14.10 22.02 -23.25
CA ALA A 747 -12.87 22.20 -22.50
C ALA A 747 -11.96 20.97 -22.77
N VAL A 748 -10.74 21.22 -23.24
CA VAL A 748 -9.78 20.19 -23.64
C VAL A 748 -8.56 20.26 -22.72
N SER A 749 -8.19 19.15 -22.12
CA SER A 749 -6.98 19.00 -21.32
C SER A 749 -6.10 17.91 -21.89
N ILE A 750 -4.84 18.23 -22.16
CA ILE A 750 -3.83 17.28 -22.63
C ILE A 750 -2.66 17.32 -21.67
N TYR A 751 -2.14 16.16 -21.27
CA TYR A 751 -0.89 16.11 -20.52
C TYR A 751 0.03 15.00 -21.04
N GLY A 752 1.33 15.24 -20.90
CA GLY A 752 2.35 14.21 -20.92
C GLY A 752 2.90 13.99 -19.52
N ARG A 753 3.39 12.79 -19.21
CA ARG A 753 4.07 12.48 -17.96
C ARG A 753 5.33 11.68 -18.25
N TYR A 754 6.47 12.11 -17.73
CA TYR A 754 7.69 11.32 -17.69
C TYR A 754 8.03 11.05 -16.23
N THR A 755 8.17 9.76 -15.87
CA THR A 755 8.54 9.32 -14.53
C THR A 755 9.88 8.62 -14.60
N TYR A 756 10.83 9.03 -13.76
CA TYR A 756 12.18 8.48 -13.68
C TYR A 756 12.43 7.83 -12.34
N MET A 757 13.03 6.64 -12.37
CA MET A 757 13.49 5.89 -11.21
C MET A 757 14.97 5.55 -11.38
N GLY A 758 15.82 6.05 -10.49
CA GLY A 758 17.26 5.82 -10.51
C GLY A 758 17.67 4.40 -10.16
N LYS A 759 18.95 4.10 -10.35
CA LYS A 759 19.57 2.81 -9.97
C LYS A 759 19.38 2.53 -8.47
N ARG A 760 19.03 1.27 -8.14
CA ARG A 760 18.88 0.73 -6.78
C ARG A 760 19.59 -0.60 -6.67
N PHE A 761 19.63 -1.16 -5.44
CA PHE A 761 20.19 -2.48 -5.18
C PHE A 761 19.20 -3.34 -4.40
N VAL A 762 19.23 -4.65 -4.59
CA VAL A 762 18.34 -5.59 -3.90
C VAL A 762 18.95 -6.21 -2.67
N ASP A 763 20.27 -6.09 -2.49
CA ASP A 763 21.05 -6.70 -1.41
C ASP A 763 21.83 -5.65 -0.61
N LEU A 764 22.16 -6.00 0.65
CA LEU A 764 22.88 -5.14 1.58
C LEU A 764 24.28 -4.74 1.11
N TYR A 765 24.92 -5.60 0.32
CA TYR A 765 26.28 -5.37 -0.17
C TYR A 765 26.33 -4.57 -1.47
N ASN A 766 25.18 -4.24 -2.05
CA ASN A 766 25.01 -3.56 -3.32
C ASN A 766 25.64 -4.32 -4.53
N ASN A 767 25.59 -5.65 -4.50
CA ASN A 767 26.12 -6.50 -5.56
C ASN A 767 25.16 -6.62 -6.74
N THR A 768 23.86 -6.82 -6.47
CA THR A 768 22.82 -6.96 -7.51
C THR A 768 22.07 -5.67 -7.70
N ALA A 769 22.21 -5.08 -8.89
CA ALA A 769 21.60 -3.81 -9.22
C ALA A 769 20.20 -3.99 -9.85
N LEU A 770 19.28 -3.10 -9.47
CA LEU A 770 18.09 -2.79 -10.25
C LEU A 770 18.43 -1.58 -11.14
N PRO A 771 18.47 -1.74 -12.47
CA PRO A 771 18.79 -0.63 -13.38
C PRO A 771 17.82 0.55 -13.23
N ALA A 772 18.30 1.73 -13.61
CA ALA A 772 17.42 2.89 -13.72
C ALA A 772 16.47 2.71 -14.91
N TYR A 773 15.27 3.28 -14.80
CA TYR A 773 14.30 3.30 -15.89
C TYR A 773 13.50 4.61 -15.91
N GLY A 774 12.92 4.89 -17.08
CA GLY A 774 11.98 6.00 -17.26
C GLY A 774 10.75 5.52 -18.03
N THR A 775 9.57 5.91 -17.58
CA THR A 775 8.29 5.61 -18.24
C THR A 775 7.62 6.88 -18.74
N THR A 776 6.94 6.79 -19.85
CA THR A 776 6.16 7.90 -20.42
C THR A 776 4.69 7.55 -20.42
N GLY A 777 3.87 8.43 -19.89
CA GLY A 777 2.41 8.38 -19.97
C GLY A 777 1.86 9.64 -20.63
N ALA A 778 0.63 9.60 -21.06
CA ALA A 778 -0.10 10.75 -21.60
C ALA A 778 -1.61 10.59 -21.40
N GLY A 779 -2.32 11.70 -21.36
CA GLY A 779 -3.77 11.69 -21.31
C GLY A 779 -4.38 12.87 -22.06
N VAL A 780 -5.55 12.61 -22.63
CA VAL A 780 -6.39 13.62 -23.28
C VAL A 780 -7.79 13.53 -22.69
N THR A 781 -8.30 14.64 -22.20
CA THR A 781 -9.65 14.75 -21.63
C THR A 781 -10.42 15.82 -22.42
N VAL A 782 -11.62 15.50 -22.84
CA VAL A 782 -12.56 16.44 -23.46
C VAL A 782 -13.80 16.49 -22.58
N ARG A 783 -14.22 17.69 -22.19
CA ARG A 783 -15.47 17.96 -21.47
C ARG A 783 -16.38 18.78 -22.37
N HIS A 784 -17.64 18.31 -22.52
CA HIS A 784 -18.71 18.99 -23.24
C HIS A 784 -19.96 19.03 -22.36
N GLY A 785 -20.31 20.22 -21.88
CA GLY A 785 -21.39 20.37 -20.89
C GLY A 785 -21.11 19.50 -19.66
N THR A 786 -21.99 18.55 -19.37
CA THR A 786 -21.88 17.61 -18.24
C THR A 786 -21.13 16.31 -18.56
N TRP A 787 -20.74 16.10 -19.81
CA TRP A 787 -20.04 14.91 -20.26
C TRP A 787 -18.52 15.07 -20.24
N GLN A 788 -17.84 14.00 -19.92
CA GLN A 788 -16.40 13.88 -20.00
C GLN A 788 -16.00 12.61 -20.73
N VAL A 789 -15.08 12.72 -21.67
CA VAL A 789 -14.40 11.58 -22.30
C VAL A 789 -12.91 11.76 -22.11
N GLN A 790 -12.23 10.73 -21.62
CA GLN A 790 -10.79 10.76 -21.37
C GLN A 790 -10.13 9.48 -21.89
N VAL A 791 -8.99 9.63 -22.54
CA VAL A 791 -8.09 8.52 -22.89
C VAL A 791 -6.77 8.74 -22.15
N VAL A 792 -6.33 7.73 -21.42
CA VAL A 792 -5.07 7.74 -20.65
C VAL A 792 -4.24 6.53 -21.00
N GLY A 793 -2.95 6.73 -21.21
CA GLY A 793 -2.00 5.64 -21.42
C GLY A 793 -0.77 5.77 -20.53
N ASP A 794 -0.34 4.65 -19.96
CA ASP A 794 0.85 4.54 -19.13
C ASP A 794 1.88 3.61 -19.79
N ASN A 795 3.17 3.86 -19.50
CA ASN A 795 4.30 3.16 -20.10
C ASN A 795 4.16 2.96 -21.61
N LEU A 796 3.80 4.04 -22.33
CA LEU A 796 3.42 4.03 -23.76
C LEU A 796 4.45 3.40 -24.68
N PHE A 797 5.74 3.44 -24.29
CA PHE A 797 6.85 2.90 -25.08
C PHE A 797 7.35 1.54 -24.59
N ASN A 798 6.62 0.87 -23.66
CA ASN A 798 7.04 -0.40 -23.08
C ASN A 798 8.48 -0.34 -22.51
N ALA A 799 8.80 0.73 -21.79
CA ALA A 799 10.08 0.82 -21.10
C ALA A 799 10.25 -0.35 -20.12
N HIS A 800 11.41 -0.99 -20.15
CA HIS A 800 11.77 -2.05 -19.21
C HIS A 800 12.23 -1.44 -17.88
N GLY A 801 11.83 -2.03 -16.79
CA GLY A 801 12.25 -1.65 -15.44
C GLY A 801 11.87 -2.72 -14.44
N LEU A 802 12.58 -2.78 -13.32
CA LEU A 802 12.31 -3.70 -12.23
C LEU A 802 12.08 -2.93 -10.95
N THR A 803 11.11 -3.36 -10.12
CA THR A 803 10.88 -2.80 -8.79
C THR A 803 11.54 -3.63 -7.70
N GLU A 804 11.61 -4.93 -7.91
CA GLU A 804 12.21 -5.91 -7.02
C GLU A 804 13.03 -6.90 -7.84
N GLY A 805 14.08 -7.48 -7.27
CA GLY A 805 14.86 -8.51 -7.91
C GLY A 805 15.56 -9.37 -6.88
N ASN A 806 15.66 -10.66 -7.15
CA ASN A 806 16.39 -11.68 -6.39
C ASN A 806 16.32 -11.55 -4.86
N THR A 807 15.17 -11.11 -4.34
CA THR A 807 15.01 -10.79 -2.93
C THR A 807 14.97 -12.01 -2.02
N ARG A 808 14.88 -13.21 -2.60
CA ARG A 808 14.66 -14.46 -1.87
C ARG A 808 15.84 -15.39 -1.87
N THR A 809 16.90 -15.10 -2.61
CA THR A 809 18.09 -15.90 -2.68
C THR A 809 19.29 -15.07 -2.37
N ASP A 810 20.03 -15.55 -1.38
CA ASP A 810 21.39 -15.16 -1.08
C ASP A 810 21.63 -13.64 -1.08
N GLN A 811 20.71 -12.90 -0.46
CA GLN A 811 20.84 -11.46 -0.30
C GLN A 811 22.11 -11.07 0.48
N LEU A 812 22.58 -11.96 1.34
CA LEU A 812 23.75 -11.72 2.19
C LEU A 812 25.06 -11.91 1.43
N SER A 813 25.17 -12.94 0.59
CA SER A 813 26.39 -13.19 -0.20
C SER A 813 26.37 -12.49 -1.55
N GLY A 814 25.22 -12.06 -2.04
CA GLY A 814 25.06 -11.47 -3.38
C GLY A 814 25.29 -12.46 -4.52
N GLN A 815 25.17 -13.75 -4.24
CA GLN A 815 25.32 -14.81 -5.21
C GLN A 815 23.94 -15.36 -5.56
N GLY A 816 23.46 -15.12 -6.75
CA GLY A 816 22.23 -15.71 -7.26
C GLY A 816 22.46 -17.10 -7.89
N SER A 817 21.42 -17.66 -8.50
CA SER A 817 21.54 -18.83 -9.38
C SER A 817 22.43 -18.53 -10.57
N SER A 818 23.19 -19.53 -11.04
CA SER A 818 23.95 -19.40 -12.27
C SER A 818 23.07 -19.43 -13.52
N GLU A 819 21.79 -19.80 -13.42
CA GLU A 819 20.91 -20.08 -14.55
C GLU A 819 19.79 -19.08 -14.67
N ALA A 820 19.11 -18.74 -13.58
CA ALA A 820 18.05 -17.75 -13.57
C ALA A 820 17.85 -17.17 -12.17
N ILE A 821 17.34 -15.94 -12.11
CA ILE A 821 16.92 -15.28 -10.86
C ILE A 821 15.52 -14.70 -11.01
N TYR A 822 14.97 -14.18 -9.92
CA TYR A 822 13.68 -13.52 -9.92
C TYR A 822 13.81 -12.01 -10.05
N GLY A 823 12.96 -11.42 -10.89
CA GLY A 823 12.75 -9.97 -10.99
C GLY A 823 11.26 -9.65 -11.04
N ARG A 824 10.87 -8.50 -10.52
CA ARG A 824 9.50 -7.98 -10.66
C ARG A 824 9.49 -6.84 -11.65
N PRO A 825 9.10 -7.08 -12.93
CA PRO A 825 9.01 -6.03 -13.93
C PRO A 825 7.92 -5.01 -13.59
N ILE A 826 8.12 -3.77 -14.06
CA ILE A 826 7.06 -2.77 -14.09
C ILE A 826 5.95 -3.19 -15.07
N PHE A 827 4.76 -2.58 -14.94
CA PHE A 827 3.68 -2.87 -15.88
C PHE A 827 4.02 -2.40 -17.29
N GLY A 828 3.63 -3.17 -18.27
CA GLY A 828 3.72 -2.83 -19.69
C GLY A 828 2.77 -1.68 -20.05
N ARG A 829 2.79 -1.28 -21.32
CA ARG A 829 1.86 -0.31 -21.85
C ARG A 829 0.42 -0.74 -21.56
N ASN A 830 -0.37 0.20 -21.04
CA ASN A 830 -1.80 0.05 -20.87
C ASN A 830 -2.51 1.34 -21.28
N VAL A 831 -3.69 1.20 -21.87
CA VAL A 831 -4.52 2.31 -22.32
C VAL A 831 -5.93 2.15 -21.75
N ARG A 832 -6.47 3.24 -21.21
CA ARG A 832 -7.81 3.27 -20.61
C ARG A 832 -8.64 4.39 -21.23
N LEU A 833 -9.90 4.08 -21.47
CA LEU A 833 -10.95 5.02 -21.84
C LEU A 833 -11.86 5.23 -20.63
N VAL A 834 -12.08 6.48 -20.27
CA VAL A 834 -12.99 6.89 -19.21
C VAL A 834 -14.08 7.74 -19.82
N VAL A 835 -15.34 7.38 -19.58
CA VAL A 835 -16.53 8.16 -19.98
C VAL A 835 -17.30 8.50 -18.72
N GLY A 836 -17.53 9.78 -18.47
CA GLY A 836 -18.21 10.29 -17.29
C GLY A 836 -19.32 11.27 -17.62
N LYS A 837 -20.31 11.36 -16.74
CA LYS A 837 -21.38 12.34 -16.76
C LYS A 837 -21.59 12.90 -15.36
N SER A 838 -21.65 14.23 -15.26
CA SER A 838 -21.98 14.95 -14.02
C SER A 838 -23.40 15.53 -14.11
N TRP A 839 -24.04 15.83 -13.00
CA TRP A 839 -25.34 16.51 -12.92
C TRP A 839 -25.49 17.34 -11.67
#